data_d78ff13c3c196c8e5a5d174ffce61970
#
_entry.id   d78ff13c3c196c8e5a5d174ffce61970
#
_cell.length_a   1.000
_cell.length_b   1.000
_cell.length_c   1.000
_cell.angle_alpha   90.00
_cell.angle_beta   90.00
_cell.angle_gamma   90.00
#
_symmetry.space_group_name_H-M   'P 1'
#
loop_
_entity.id
_entity.type
_entity.pdbx_description
1 polymer ?
#
loop_
_entity_poly.entity_id
_entity_poly.type
_entity_poly.pdbx_seq_one_letter_code
_entity_poly.pdbx_strand_id
1 'polypeptide(L)'
;MDYDLQKKLDFVMDFNACTFDDSRLKDIAGYLETSSSGDNTNYGKVNINCSLSQVGWGDLDPYVESDIMPEVISVDDDVAILRLSYRVGAANDYSSSDTYTVSEYYRIRQTNSGFYLLNFEREMNQVFDARNDLTSTAKINLGINSSTDVNCASDEKGIYTYFVNQGSLWCFNSSSQTFTRVFSFKGEETDSVREGYDAHNIKIMKIEDNGDATFLVSGYMNRGEHEGQVGVSLCRYSYSDNDVTERLFIPMAIPYNILTQNVGGVSYVSNDKFYILIDETLYSVDLVSKEVMTEITGLKEDAYAVSDAGDAIAYSVSGDIYNTDTIRILNMSNDSAYEINADEGDTLRPLGYIDSDFIYGMAHKADIISGADGSRTYAMYRVGIIDVDYNLIKEYEQPDIYVSSTEVQGKRITLSRIVKSGSGYVSTSIDQLINKDENKQEDGLTLETIVTDNRKQELAIKLMKALPAGSVEFRTSSEVSYKDNALLELDNDFAGDGRYYVYGYGRFQDSTTQISKAIILANDTYGSVNDYNANTIWKRYRNTSAQIKGLSIIDAGSSLRTALQTVASYAGAQFDINAYIQDKTADEILSLIPGVAGLSVKSVTVDKMLNFIDNGCPVIGKSGSESYVIITGYDSKNVTYIDTASNSTVTVALTDASKMFNQWENVFITCLLYTSPSPRDTR
;
A
#
# COMPACT_ATOMS: atom_id res chain seq x y z
N MET A 1 -3.20 -33.73 -8.08
CA MET A 1 -1.81 -33.54 -8.57
C MET A 1 -0.93 -33.47 -7.35
N ASP A 2 0.10 -34.29 -7.31
CA ASP A 2 1.09 -34.24 -6.22
C ASP A 2 2.22 -33.31 -6.70
N TYR A 3 2.18 -32.05 -6.24
CA TYR A 3 3.19 -31.06 -6.59
C TYR A 3 4.49 -31.19 -5.77
N ASP A 4 4.79 -32.41 -5.27
CA ASP A 4 5.91 -32.62 -4.34
C ASP A 4 5.88 -31.64 -3.13
N LEU A 5 4.70 -31.27 -2.70
CA LEU A 5 4.50 -30.25 -1.65
C LEU A 5 5.24 -30.60 -0.36
N GLN A 6 5.22 -31.90 0.03
CA GLN A 6 5.92 -32.33 1.25
C GLN A 6 7.42 -32.03 1.17
N LYS A 7 8.06 -32.31 0.04
CA LYS A 7 9.51 -32.01 -0.12
C LYS A 7 9.81 -30.52 -0.05
N LYS A 8 8.87 -29.69 -0.59
CA LYS A 8 9.00 -28.24 -0.55
C LYS A 8 8.84 -27.70 0.88
N LEU A 9 7.90 -28.26 1.65
CA LEU A 9 7.72 -27.99 3.07
C LEU A 9 8.94 -28.44 3.89
N ASP A 10 9.42 -29.65 3.67
CA ASP A 10 10.58 -30.19 4.39
C ASP A 10 11.83 -29.31 4.18
N PHE A 11 12.03 -28.81 2.96
CA PHE A 11 13.14 -27.88 2.67
C PHE A 11 13.02 -26.58 3.48
N VAL A 12 11.83 -25.97 3.51
CA VAL A 12 11.60 -24.70 4.24
C VAL A 12 11.74 -24.90 5.74
N MET A 13 11.19 -25.99 6.28
CA MET A 13 11.30 -26.32 7.71
C MET A 13 12.75 -26.62 8.11
N ASP A 14 13.52 -27.28 7.25
CA ASP A 14 14.94 -27.56 7.49
C ASP A 14 15.78 -26.29 7.40
N PHE A 15 15.49 -25.39 6.44
CA PHE A 15 16.13 -24.06 6.36
C PHE A 15 15.87 -23.26 7.65
N ASN A 16 14.62 -23.18 8.10
CA ASN A 16 14.28 -22.51 9.35
C ASN A 16 15.02 -23.13 10.54
N ALA A 17 15.03 -24.46 10.68
CA ALA A 17 15.74 -25.15 11.75
C ALA A 17 17.26 -24.85 11.74
N CYS A 18 17.87 -24.70 10.58
CA CYS A 18 19.27 -24.32 10.45
C CYS A 18 19.56 -22.91 10.98
N THR A 19 18.58 -22.00 10.96
CA THR A 19 18.78 -20.64 11.50
C THR A 19 18.92 -20.60 13.02
N PHE A 20 18.44 -21.63 13.73
CA PHE A 20 18.52 -21.77 15.19
C PHE A 20 19.67 -22.70 15.66
N ASP A 21 20.49 -23.22 14.73
CA ASP A 21 21.58 -24.14 15.05
C ASP A 21 22.90 -23.66 14.43
N ASP A 22 23.76 -23.08 15.24
CA ASP A 22 25.06 -22.55 14.82
C ASP A 22 25.91 -23.59 14.08
N SER A 23 25.78 -24.87 14.44
CA SER A 23 26.54 -25.96 13.79
C SER A 23 26.08 -26.23 12.37
N ARG A 24 24.82 -25.95 12.05
CA ARG A 24 24.15 -26.14 10.76
C ARG A 24 23.98 -24.86 9.95
N LEU A 25 24.16 -23.69 10.55
CA LEU A 25 23.92 -22.39 9.92
C LEU A 25 24.70 -22.24 8.59
N LYS A 26 25.89 -22.76 8.50
CA LYS A 26 26.71 -22.78 7.27
C LYS A 26 26.06 -23.55 6.10
N ASP A 27 25.16 -24.49 6.38
CA ASP A 27 24.54 -25.34 5.37
C ASP A 27 23.56 -24.53 4.49
N ILE A 28 23.00 -23.42 5.02
CA ILE A 28 22.11 -22.52 4.30
C ILE A 28 22.83 -21.37 3.58
N ALA A 29 24.14 -21.18 3.80
CA ALA A 29 24.90 -20.07 3.21
C ALA A 29 24.81 -20.00 1.68
N GLY A 30 24.75 -21.17 1.01
CA GLY A 30 24.67 -21.27 -0.45
C GLY A 30 23.33 -20.86 -1.06
N TYR A 31 22.29 -20.67 -0.25
CA TYR A 31 20.97 -20.22 -0.68
C TYR A 31 20.78 -18.70 -0.59
N LEU A 32 21.68 -17.99 0.12
CA LEU A 32 21.59 -16.56 0.31
C LEU A 32 22.26 -15.79 -0.85
N GLU A 33 21.70 -14.61 -1.16
CA GLU A 33 22.21 -13.67 -2.16
C GLU A 33 22.81 -12.42 -1.48
N THR A 34 23.66 -12.63 -0.49
CA THR A 34 24.24 -11.58 0.35
C THR A 34 24.82 -10.44 -0.47
N SER A 35 24.35 -9.22 -0.24
CA SER A 35 24.78 -8.03 -0.96
C SER A 35 24.63 -6.76 -0.10
N SER A 36 25.06 -5.63 -0.64
CA SER A 36 24.90 -4.31 0.02
C SER A 36 23.45 -3.82 0.13
N SER A 37 22.49 -4.52 -0.48
CA SER A 37 21.07 -4.23 -0.31
C SER A 37 20.46 -4.89 0.92
N GLY A 38 21.20 -5.79 1.62
CA GLY A 38 20.77 -6.38 2.88
C GLY A 38 21.00 -5.46 4.06
N ASP A 39 19.96 -5.16 4.83
CA ASP A 39 20.11 -4.44 6.11
C ASP A 39 20.52 -5.41 7.20
N ASN A 40 21.74 -5.23 7.73
CA ASN A 40 22.26 -6.02 8.84
C ASN A 40 22.22 -5.28 10.20
N THR A 41 21.52 -4.16 10.27
CA THR A 41 21.41 -3.32 11.47
C THR A 41 20.09 -3.50 12.21
N ASN A 42 19.13 -4.23 11.64
CA ASN A 42 17.78 -4.42 12.17
C ASN A 42 17.35 -5.89 12.08
N TYR A 43 16.89 -6.48 13.17
CA TYR A 43 16.29 -7.83 13.17
C TYR A 43 14.80 -7.80 12.83
N GLY A 44 14.14 -6.65 12.85
CA GLY A 44 12.73 -6.50 12.50
C GLY A 44 12.41 -6.90 11.06
N LYS A 45 13.38 -6.67 10.13
CA LYS A 45 13.30 -7.14 8.74
C LYS A 45 14.62 -7.76 8.30
N VAL A 46 14.59 -9.04 7.96
CA VAL A 46 15.75 -9.78 7.46
C VAL A 46 15.36 -10.45 6.15
N ASN A 47 16.20 -10.34 5.12
CA ASN A 47 15.90 -10.88 3.80
C ASN A 47 17.07 -11.68 3.20
N ILE A 48 16.86 -12.24 2.03
CA ILE A 48 17.84 -13.09 1.31
C ILE A 48 19.19 -12.40 1.05
N ASN A 49 19.23 -11.05 1.07
CA ASN A 49 20.45 -10.26 0.82
C ASN A 49 21.25 -9.98 2.11
N CYS A 50 20.69 -10.30 3.28
CA CYS A 50 21.37 -10.11 4.55
C CYS A 50 22.51 -11.10 4.73
N SER A 51 23.41 -10.81 5.68
CA SER A 51 24.51 -11.69 6.04
C SER A 51 24.01 -12.99 6.67
N LEU A 52 24.80 -14.06 6.55
CA LEU A 52 24.48 -15.35 7.18
C LEU A 52 24.27 -15.21 8.69
N SER A 53 25.11 -14.40 9.38
CA SER A 53 24.92 -14.12 10.81
C SER A 53 23.59 -13.45 11.10
N GLN A 54 23.14 -12.50 10.23
CA GLN A 54 21.86 -11.82 10.42
C GLN A 54 20.68 -12.78 10.23
N VAL A 55 20.75 -13.68 9.25
CA VAL A 55 19.75 -14.73 9.02
C VAL A 55 19.73 -15.72 10.18
N GLY A 56 20.88 -16.06 10.77
CA GLY A 56 21.05 -16.93 11.93
C GLY A 56 20.91 -16.20 13.28
N TRP A 57 20.18 -15.10 13.34
CA TRP A 57 19.84 -14.33 14.56
C TRP A 57 20.99 -13.58 15.24
N GLY A 58 22.25 -13.73 14.80
CA GLY A 58 23.41 -13.04 15.35
C GLY A 58 23.54 -13.17 16.86
N ASP A 59 23.59 -12.04 17.58
CA ASP A 59 23.77 -12.01 19.05
C ASP A 59 22.44 -12.07 19.82
N LEU A 60 21.28 -12.18 19.13
CA LEU A 60 19.97 -12.26 19.79
C LEU A 60 19.73 -13.60 20.49
N ASP A 61 20.28 -14.71 19.93
CA ASP A 61 20.20 -16.07 20.46
C ASP A 61 18.79 -16.48 20.92
N PRO A 62 17.77 -16.43 20.02
CA PRO A 62 16.40 -16.72 20.41
C PRO A 62 16.13 -18.22 20.49
N TYR A 63 15.11 -18.59 21.27
CA TYR A 63 14.55 -19.93 21.32
C TYR A 63 13.08 -19.92 20.89
N VAL A 64 12.62 -21.02 20.26
CA VAL A 64 11.25 -21.15 19.78
C VAL A 64 10.28 -21.37 20.95
N GLU A 65 9.25 -20.54 21.07
CA GLU A 65 8.24 -20.59 22.14
C GLU A 65 6.94 -21.26 21.73
N SER A 66 6.62 -21.30 20.42
CA SER A 66 5.37 -21.88 19.92
C SER A 66 5.61 -22.88 18.80
N ASP A 67 4.59 -23.65 18.44
CA ASP A 67 4.62 -24.43 17.21
C ASP A 67 4.87 -23.53 15.99
N ILE A 68 5.69 -24.00 15.05
CA ILE A 68 5.92 -23.35 13.77
C ILE A 68 4.80 -23.75 12.82
N MET A 69 3.97 -22.77 12.42
CA MET A 69 2.78 -23.00 11.59
C MET A 69 3.10 -22.73 10.13
N PRO A 70 3.22 -23.75 9.25
CA PRO A 70 3.41 -23.56 7.84
C PRO A 70 2.08 -23.28 7.14
N GLU A 71 2.10 -22.30 6.25
CA GLU A 71 1.00 -21.95 5.35
C GLU A 71 1.46 -22.02 3.90
N VAL A 72 0.68 -22.69 3.05
CA VAL A 72 0.93 -22.77 1.60
C VAL A 72 0.17 -21.64 0.93
N ILE A 73 0.89 -20.62 0.46
CA ILE A 73 0.30 -19.47 -0.24
C ILE A 73 0.04 -19.83 -1.70
N SER A 74 1.03 -20.48 -2.36
CA SER A 74 0.92 -20.91 -3.75
C SER A 74 1.86 -22.07 -4.00
N VAL A 75 1.46 -22.99 -4.85
CA VAL A 75 2.29 -24.11 -5.28
C VAL A 75 2.04 -24.45 -6.75
N ASP A 76 3.12 -24.55 -7.51
CA ASP A 76 3.17 -25.04 -8.88
C ASP A 76 4.09 -26.26 -8.94
N ASP A 77 4.29 -26.81 -10.15
CA ASP A 77 5.15 -27.99 -10.36
C ASP A 77 6.56 -27.78 -9.78
N ASP A 78 7.21 -26.67 -10.09
CA ASP A 78 8.58 -26.37 -9.67
C ASP A 78 8.71 -25.25 -8.63
N VAL A 79 7.73 -24.35 -8.47
CA VAL A 79 7.79 -23.21 -7.55
C VAL A 79 6.78 -23.36 -6.42
N ALA A 80 7.15 -22.97 -5.21
CA ALA A 80 6.23 -22.80 -4.11
C ALA A 80 6.50 -21.48 -3.37
N ILE A 81 5.43 -20.92 -2.83
CA ILE A 81 5.42 -19.79 -1.89
C ILE A 81 4.84 -20.31 -0.59
N LEU A 82 5.63 -20.21 0.46
CA LEU A 82 5.31 -20.70 1.81
C LEU A 82 5.52 -19.59 2.83
N ARG A 83 4.73 -19.61 3.89
CA ARG A 83 4.92 -18.75 5.05
C ARG A 83 4.98 -19.59 6.31
N LEU A 84 5.88 -19.23 7.23
CA LEU A 84 5.94 -19.77 8.58
C LEU A 84 5.56 -18.67 9.55
N SER A 85 4.74 -18.98 10.53
CA SER A 85 4.36 -18.08 11.63
C SER A 85 4.60 -18.78 12.95
N TYR A 86 5.30 -18.12 13.88
CA TYR A 86 5.67 -18.67 15.18
C TYR A 86 6.08 -17.57 16.16
N ARG A 87 6.36 -17.93 17.42
CA ARG A 87 6.91 -17.04 18.42
C ARG A 87 8.27 -17.52 18.89
N VAL A 88 9.12 -16.54 19.21
CA VAL A 88 10.41 -16.78 19.81
C VAL A 88 10.57 -15.98 21.10
N GLY A 89 11.29 -16.52 22.05
CA GLY A 89 11.76 -15.82 23.22
C GLY A 89 13.25 -15.49 23.10
N ALA A 90 13.67 -14.35 23.63
CA ALA A 90 15.10 -14.03 23.80
C ALA A 90 15.33 -13.40 25.17
N ALA A 91 16.47 -13.69 25.78
CA ALA A 91 16.86 -13.11 27.07
C ALA A 91 16.94 -11.59 26.97
N ASN A 92 16.46 -10.88 27.99
CA ASN A 92 16.61 -9.46 28.13
C ASN A 92 17.64 -9.09 29.23
N ASP A 93 17.98 -7.79 29.29
CA ASP A 93 18.97 -7.28 30.25
C ASP A 93 18.49 -7.30 31.71
N TYR A 94 17.22 -7.62 31.96
CA TYR A 94 16.57 -7.58 33.28
C TYR A 94 16.32 -8.97 33.88
N SER A 95 17.03 -10.00 33.40
CA SER A 95 16.91 -11.40 33.87
C SER A 95 15.52 -12.02 33.59
N SER A 96 14.80 -11.53 32.58
CA SER A 96 13.58 -12.09 32.01
C SER A 96 13.79 -12.39 30.52
N SER A 97 12.74 -12.79 29.84
CA SER A 97 12.77 -12.94 28.38
C SER A 97 11.69 -12.06 27.74
N ASP A 98 12.01 -11.54 26.57
CA ASP A 98 11.03 -10.89 25.72
C ASP A 98 10.51 -11.88 24.68
N THR A 99 9.23 -11.76 24.36
CA THR A 99 8.57 -12.56 23.34
C THR A 99 8.43 -11.77 22.05
N TYR A 100 8.68 -12.44 20.92
CA TYR A 100 8.55 -11.86 19.59
C TYR A 100 7.64 -12.70 18.71
N THR A 101 6.79 -12.07 17.92
CA THR A 101 6.09 -12.70 16.81
C THR A 101 7.00 -12.70 15.58
N VAL A 102 7.08 -13.84 14.89
CA VAL A 102 7.91 -14.02 13.70
C VAL A 102 7.03 -14.51 12.55
N SER A 103 7.20 -13.88 11.39
CA SER A 103 6.62 -14.33 10.13
C SER A 103 7.72 -14.43 9.10
N GLU A 104 7.89 -15.62 8.49
CA GLU A 104 8.87 -15.86 7.44
C GLU A 104 8.19 -16.19 6.13
N TYR A 105 8.59 -15.53 5.07
CA TYR A 105 8.16 -15.76 3.70
C TYR A 105 9.27 -16.45 2.93
N TYR A 106 8.90 -17.53 2.24
CA TYR A 106 9.80 -18.32 1.38
C TYR A 106 9.22 -18.44 -0.01
N ARG A 107 10.02 -18.13 -1.01
CA ARG A 107 9.77 -18.47 -2.41
C ARG A 107 10.88 -19.37 -2.90
N ILE A 108 10.53 -20.60 -3.23
CA ILE A 108 11.49 -21.65 -3.56
C ILE A 108 11.19 -22.25 -4.94
N ARG A 109 12.24 -22.75 -5.59
CA ARG A 109 12.14 -23.53 -6.82
C ARG A 109 12.77 -24.90 -6.63
N GLN A 110 12.03 -25.94 -6.97
CA GLN A 110 12.52 -27.31 -7.05
C GLN A 110 13.04 -27.59 -8.47
N THR A 111 14.19 -28.23 -8.56
CA THR A 111 14.78 -28.69 -9.83
C THR A 111 15.27 -30.13 -9.67
N ASN A 112 15.69 -30.76 -10.78
CA ASN A 112 16.28 -32.11 -10.72
C ASN A 112 17.58 -32.13 -9.89
N SER A 113 18.25 -31.02 -9.67
CA SER A 113 19.52 -30.92 -8.93
C SER A 113 19.34 -30.47 -7.48
N GLY A 114 18.11 -30.14 -7.04
CA GLY A 114 17.80 -29.68 -5.67
C GLY A 114 16.92 -28.45 -5.65
N PHE A 115 16.90 -27.78 -4.50
CA PHE A 115 16.12 -26.58 -4.27
C PHE A 115 16.97 -25.31 -4.47
N TYR A 116 16.30 -24.25 -4.90
CA TYR A 116 16.81 -22.87 -4.93
C TYR A 116 15.89 -21.99 -4.09
N LEU A 117 16.47 -21.17 -3.23
CA LEU A 117 15.75 -20.10 -2.54
C LEU A 117 15.73 -18.89 -3.46
N LEU A 118 14.54 -18.54 -3.96
CA LEU A 118 14.35 -17.41 -4.88
C LEU A 118 14.09 -16.10 -4.15
N ASN A 119 13.51 -16.20 -2.95
CA ASN A 119 13.37 -15.11 -2.01
C ASN A 119 13.13 -15.64 -0.59
N PHE A 120 13.61 -14.89 0.37
CA PHE A 120 13.40 -15.07 1.79
C PHE A 120 13.19 -13.71 2.45
N GLU A 121 12.18 -13.61 3.29
CA GLU A 121 11.99 -12.45 4.17
C GLU A 121 11.46 -12.91 5.51
N ARG A 122 12.03 -12.37 6.59
CA ARG A 122 11.58 -12.57 7.96
C ARG A 122 11.22 -11.22 8.55
N GLU A 123 9.99 -11.11 9.06
CA GLU A 123 9.54 -10.01 9.89
C GLU A 123 9.45 -10.47 11.34
N MET A 124 9.98 -9.65 12.25
CA MET A 124 9.94 -9.90 13.69
C MET A 124 9.49 -8.66 14.43
N ASN A 125 8.55 -8.84 15.36
CA ASN A 125 8.00 -7.76 16.15
C ASN A 125 7.94 -8.19 17.62
N GLN A 126 8.45 -7.33 18.52
CA GLN A 126 8.36 -7.57 19.95
C GLN A 126 6.94 -7.42 20.45
N VAL A 127 6.49 -8.36 21.28
CA VAL A 127 5.21 -8.24 22.00
C VAL A 127 5.44 -7.34 23.19
N PHE A 128 4.72 -6.21 23.24
CA PHE A 128 4.84 -5.27 24.35
C PHE A 128 4.33 -5.88 25.65
N ASP A 129 5.17 -5.88 26.69
CA ASP A 129 4.80 -6.25 28.05
C ASP A 129 5.19 -5.12 29.01
N ALA A 130 4.20 -4.45 29.55
CA ALA A 130 4.38 -3.34 30.47
C ALA A 130 5.03 -3.73 31.82
N ARG A 131 5.19 -5.04 32.09
CA ARG A 131 5.86 -5.54 33.31
C ARG A 131 7.37 -5.61 33.15
N ASN A 132 7.87 -5.63 31.92
CA ASN A 132 9.27 -5.51 31.60
C ASN A 132 9.64 -4.03 31.69
N ASP A 133 10.79 -3.68 32.25
CA ASP A 133 11.21 -2.27 32.45
C ASP A 133 11.45 -1.55 31.11
N LEU A 134 10.34 -1.10 30.50
CA LEU A 134 10.27 -0.56 29.15
C LEU A 134 10.34 0.97 29.12
N THR A 135 10.50 1.59 30.29
CA THR A 135 10.61 3.04 30.41
C THR A 135 12.02 3.45 30.81
N SER A 136 12.67 4.22 29.97
CA SER A 136 13.88 4.93 30.36
C SER A 136 13.60 6.42 30.29
N THR A 137 14.05 7.17 31.24
CA THR A 137 14.02 8.63 31.42
C THR A 137 12.99 9.48 30.64
N ALA A 138 12.59 9.14 29.44
CA ALA A 138 11.59 9.84 28.62
C ALA A 138 11.14 9.00 27.41
N LYS A 139 11.23 7.67 27.49
CA LYS A 139 10.91 6.79 26.35
C LYS A 139 10.12 5.57 26.77
N ILE A 140 9.19 5.13 25.93
CA ILE A 140 8.57 3.81 25.99
C ILE A 140 9.27 2.97 24.93
N ASN A 141 10.01 1.93 25.33
CA ASN A 141 10.66 1.01 24.41
C ASN A 141 9.63 0.01 23.87
N LEU A 142 9.45 -0.01 22.54
CA LEU A 142 8.60 -0.98 21.85
C LEU A 142 9.41 -2.19 21.34
N GLY A 143 10.73 -2.16 21.51
CA GLY A 143 11.65 -3.21 21.12
C GLY A 143 11.86 -3.33 19.61
N ILE A 144 12.26 -4.52 19.18
CA ILE A 144 12.46 -4.83 17.76
C ILE A 144 11.12 -4.79 17.03
N ASN A 145 11.07 -4.05 15.92
CA ASN A 145 9.87 -3.89 15.13
C ASN A 145 10.18 -3.92 13.62
N SER A 146 9.32 -4.55 12.84
CA SER A 146 9.45 -4.63 11.39
C SER A 146 9.00 -3.35 10.67
N SER A 147 8.25 -2.49 11.36
CA SER A 147 7.80 -1.19 10.86
C SER A 147 8.26 -0.08 11.80
N THR A 148 8.62 1.06 11.22
CA THR A 148 8.85 2.31 11.95
C THR A 148 7.59 3.14 12.10
N ASP A 149 6.48 2.70 11.47
CA ASP A 149 5.18 3.36 11.56
C ASP A 149 4.35 2.68 12.66
N VAL A 150 4.21 3.36 13.79
CA VAL A 150 3.38 2.93 14.91
C VAL A 150 2.31 3.98 15.15
N ASN A 151 1.05 3.54 15.17
CA ASN A 151 -0.06 4.43 15.51
C ASN A 151 0.05 4.83 16.98
N CYS A 152 0.47 6.05 17.24
CA CYS A 152 0.61 6.62 18.57
C CYS A 152 0.20 8.09 18.59
N ALA A 153 -0.40 8.51 19.68
CA ALA A 153 -0.81 9.89 19.91
C ALA A 153 -0.77 10.24 21.41
N SER A 154 -0.72 11.52 21.72
CA SER A 154 -0.74 12.03 23.10
C SER A 154 -1.74 13.18 23.22
N ASP A 155 -2.23 13.41 24.44
CA ASP A 155 -2.93 14.66 24.76
C ASP A 155 -1.96 15.87 24.63
N GLU A 156 -2.49 17.07 24.54
CA GLU A 156 -1.70 18.31 24.37
C GLU A 156 -0.66 18.53 25.49
N LYS A 157 -0.91 17.99 26.67
CA LYS A 157 -0.03 18.12 27.85
C LYS A 157 1.03 17.03 27.95
N GLY A 158 0.96 15.98 27.11
CA GLY A 158 1.85 14.82 27.17
C GLY A 158 1.71 13.99 28.44
N ILE A 159 0.50 13.95 29.02
CA ILE A 159 0.21 13.16 30.22
C ILE A 159 -0.25 11.77 29.82
N TYR A 160 -1.12 11.67 28.82
CA TYR A 160 -1.69 10.44 28.33
C TYR A 160 -1.15 10.12 26.94
N THR A 161 -0.35 9.07 26.82
CA THR A 161 0.19 8.59 25.55
C THR A 161 -0.49 7.28 25.18
N TYR A 162 -1.17 7.27 24.04
CA TYR A 162 -1.79 6.07 23.47
C TYR A 162 -0.94 5.53 22.33
N PHE A 163 -0.86 4.20 22.23
CA PHE A 163 -0.15 3.54 21.12
C PHE A 163 -0.73 2.16 20.84
N VAL A 164 -0.57 1.70 19.62
CA VAL A 164 -1.00 0.37 19.17
C VAL A 164 0.23 -0.52 19.03
N ASN A 165 0.19 -1.67 19.68
CA ASN A 165 1.21 -2.70 19.51
C ASN A 165 0.55 -4.06 19.40
N GLN A 166 0.91 -4.82 18.36
CA GLN A 166 0.44 -6.18 18.10
C GLN A 166 -1.08 -6.35 18.26
N GLY A 167 -1.86 -5.47 17.59
CA GLY A 167 -3.33 -5.48 17.60
C GLY A 167 -3.97 -5.12 18.95
N SER A 168 -3.22 -4.53 19.87
CA SER A 168 -3.72 -4.04 21.15
C SER A 168 -3.50 -2.56 21.32
N LEU A 169 -4.49 -1.85 21.90
CA LEU A 169 -4.39 -0.43 22.25
C LEU A 169 -3.92 -0.28 23.69
N TRP A 170 -2.89 0.47 23.88
CA TRP A 170 -2.28 0.79 25.17
C TRP A 170 -2.40 2.27 25.48
N CYS A 171 -2.53 2.60 26.77
CA CYS A 171 -2.43 3.95 27.30
C CYS A 171 -1.35 3.99 28.38
N PHE A 172 -0.45 4.95 28.28
CA PHE A 172 0.51 5.27 29.34
C PHE A 172 0.17 6.63 29.96
N ASN A 173 -0.03 6.66 31.26
CA ASN A 173 -0.16 7.91 32.03
C ASN A 173 1.20 8.24 32.67
N SER A 174 1.85 9.29 32.18
CA SER A 174 3.17 9.73 32.65
C SER A 174 3.19 10.28 34.07
N SER A 175 2.04 10.79 34.57
CA SER A 175 1.92 11.35 35.93
C SER A 175 1.78 10.28 37.00
N SER A 176 1.01 9.21 36.75
CA SER A 176 0.86 8.08 37.66
C SER A 176 1.80 6.91 37.35
N GLN A 177 2.52 6.95 36.23
CA GLN A 177 3.35 5.88 35.72
C GLN A 177 2.57 4.56 35.54
N THR A 178 1.37 4.66 34.99
CA THR A 178 0.47 3.52 34.81
C THR A 178 0.31 3.17 33.35
N PHE A 179 0.59 1.93 32.98
CA PHE A 179 0.16 1.37 31.70
C PHE A 179 -1.21 0.73 31.82
N THR A 180 -2.08 1.02 30.86
CA THR A 180 -3.39 0.39 30.74
C THR A 180 -3.48 -0.30 29.37
N ARG A 181 -3.78 -1.59 29.34
CA ARG A 181 -4.24 -2.25 28.12
C ARG A 181 -5.71 -1.90 27.92
N VAL A 182 -5.96 -0.92 27.03
CA VAL A 182 -7.28 -0.33 26.82
C VAL A 182 -8.19 -1.24 26.01
N PHE A 183 -7.65 -1.86 24.94
CA PHE A 183 -8.40 -2.74 24.06
C PHE A 183 -7.50 -3.83 23.50
N SER A 184 -8.04 -5.06 23.44
CA SER A 184 -7.38 -6.19 22.77
C SER A 184 -8.39 -7.30 22.52
N PHE A 185 -8.29 -7.97 21.37
CA PHE A 185 -8.97 -9.24 21.15
C PHE A 185 -8.20 -10.44 21.75
N LYS A 186 -6.98 -10.24 22.23
CA LYS A 186 -6.16 -11.27 22.88
C LYS A 186 -6.59 -11.42 24.34
N GLY A 187 -6.83 -12.67 24.75
CA GLY A 187 -7.12 -13.01 26.15
C GLY A 187 -5.85 -13.08 26.99
N GLU A 188 -5.95 -13.78 28.14
CA GLU A 188 -4.80 -14.06 29.01
C GLU A 188 -4.03 -15.31 28.55
N GLU A 189 -4.67 -16.22 27.81
CA GLU A 189 -4.05 -17.42 27.24
C GLU A 189 -3.39 -17.07 25.89
N THR A 190 -2.07 -16.97 25.90
CA THR A 190 -1.28 -16.48 24.76
C THR A 190 -1.03 -17.52 23.66
N ASP A 191 -1.43 -18.79 23.82
CA ASP A 191 -1.02 -19.91 22.95
C ASP A 191 -2.08 -20.36 21.94
N SER A 192 -3.24 -19.74 21.95
CA SER A 192 -4.33 -20.08 21.04
C SER A 192 -4.07 -19.52 19.63
N VAL A 193 -4.24 -20.37 18.59
CA VAL A 193 -4.21 -19.93 17.17
C VAL A 193 -5.21 -18.79 16.93
N ARG A 194 -6.36 -18.81 17.61
CA ARG A 194 -7.36 -17.75 17.58
C ARG A 194 -6.81 -16.43 18.09
N GLU A 195 -6.05 -16.44 19.21
CA GLU A 195 -5.42 -15.25 19.78
C GLU A 195 -4.41 -14.60 18.82
N GLY A 196 -3.74 -15.43 18.01
CA GLY A 196 -2.79 -14.99 16.99
C GLY A 196 -3.43 -14.43 15.71
N TYR A 197 -4.77 -14.58 15.53
CA TYR A 197 -5.45 -14.08 14.34
C TYR A 197 -5.74 -12.59 14.46
N ASP A 198 -4.79 -11.78 14.01
CA ASP A 198 -4.72 -10.32 14.16
C ASP A 198 -5.15 -9.61 12.87
N ALA A 199 -6.42 -9.86 12.44
CA ALA A 199 -6.99 -9.40 11.19
C ALA A 199 -7.80 -8.11 11.35
N HIS A 200 -7.34 -7.20 12.19
CA HIS A 200 -7.94 -5.89 12.46
C HIS A 200 -6.88 -4.81 12.59
N ASN A 201 -7.32 -3.57 12.46
CA ASN A 201 -6.50 -2.37 12.70
C ASN A 201 -7.18 -1.50 13.76
N ILE A 202 -6.38 -0.78 14.54
CA ILE A 202 -6.86 0.18 15.54
C ILE A 202 -6.31 1.55 15.17
N LYS A 203 -7.20 2.56 15.08
CA LYS A 203 -6.83 3.97 14.85
C LYS A 203 -7.24 4.81 16.04
N ILE A 204 -6.29 5.53 16.63
CA ILE A 204 -6.55 6.51 17.68
C ILE A 204 -7.14 7.74 17.01
N MET A 205 -8.38 8.11 17.40
CA MET A 205 -9.14 9.19 16.77
C MET A 205 -9.04 10.51 17.54
N LYS A 206 -9.12 10.44 18.88
CA LYS A 206 -9.10 11.60 19.75
C LYS A 206 -8.68 11.23 21.16
N ILE A 207 -7.90 12.08 21.81
CA ILE A 207 -7.54 11.98 23.22
C ILE A 207 -7.99 13.26 23.89
N GLU A 208 -8.71 13.14 25.01
CA GLU A 208 -9.19 14.26 25.81
C GLU A 208 -8.22 14.57 26.98
N ASP A 209 -8.24 15.78 27.50
CA ASP A 209 -7.37 16.24 28.60
C ASP A 209 -7.48 15.41 29.89
N ASN A 210 -8.59 14.72 30.10
CA ASN A 210 -8.84 13.84 31.24
C ASN A 210 -8.35 12.40 31.03
N GLY A 211 -7.76 12.11 29.86
CA GLY A 211 -7.29 10.80 29.47
C GLY A 211 -8.33 9.91 28.80
N ASP A 212 -9.57 10.37 28.60
CA ASP A 212 -10.52 9.64 27.80
C ASP A 212 -10.07 9.59 26.33
N ALA A 213 -10.36 8.50 25.65
CA ALA A 213 -9.98 8.36 24.24
C ALA A 213 -11.11 7.79 23.38
N THR A 214 -11.19 8.27 22.16
CA THR A 214 -12.02 7.66 21.10
C THR A 214 -11.10 6.98 20.11
N PHE A 215 -11.40 5.72 19.78
CA PHE A 215 -10.62 4.93 18.84
C PHE A 215 -11.52 4.09 17.94
N LEU A 216 -11.00 3.73 16.78
CA LEU A 216 -11.68 2.94 15.76
C LEU A 216 -11.02 1.58 15.66
N VAL A 217 -11.82 0.52 15.66
CA VAL A 217 -11.40 -0.84 15.34
C VAL A 217 -12.02 -1.21 13.99
N SER A 218 -11.21 -1.54 13.00
CA SER A 218 -11.68 -1.93 11.67
C SER A 218 -11.09 -3.26 11.25
N GLY A 219 -11.90 -4.11 10.63
CA GLY A 219 -11.49 -5.43 10.16
C GLY A 219 -12.34 -6.56 10.71
N TYR A 220 -11.73 -7.73 10.93
CA TYR A 220 -12.40 -8.89 11.48
C TYR A 220 -12.52 -8.79 13.01
N MET A 221 -13.75 -8.94 13.50
CA MET A 221 -14.04 -8.93 14.94
C MET A 221 -13.79 -10.32 15.51
N ASN A 222 -12.67 -10.50 16.18
CA ASN A 222 -12.22 -11.80 16.67
C ASN A 222 -12.89 -12.22 17.99
N ARG A 223 -13.48 -11.25 18.71
CA ARG A 223 -14.19 -11.46 19.99
C ARG A 223 -15.30 -10.42 20.17
N GLY A 224 -16.15 -10.67 21.16
CA GLY A 224 -17.22 -9.77 21.59
C GLY A 224 -18.53 -10.04 20.87
N GLU A 225 -19.46 -9.08 20.94
CA GLU A 225 -20.81 -9.22 20.37
C GLU A 225 -20.80 -9.41 18.84
N HIS A 226 -19.82 -8.82 18.15
CA HIS A 226 -19.71 -8.88 16.70
C HIS A 226 -18.73 -9.96 16.22
N GLU A 227 -18.41 -10.94 17.07
CA GLU A 227 -17.48 -12.02 16.71
C GLU A 227 -17.88 -12.72 15.40
N GLY A 228 -16.90 -12.88 14.51
CA GLY A 228 -17.11 -13.52 13.21
C GLY A 228 -17.51 -12.56 12.08
N GLN A 229 -17.78 -11.29 12.39
CA GLN A 229 -18.12 -10.26 11.40
C GLN A 229 -16.89 -9.46 10.99
N VAL A 230 -16.94 -8.89 9.79
CA VAL A 230 -16.03 -7.82 9.35
C VAL A 230 -16.79 -6.51 9.46
N GLY A 231 -16.16 -5.49 10.01
CA GLY A 231 -16.82 -4.20 10.19
C GLY A 231 -15.93 -3.13 10.80
N VAL A 232 -16.57 -2.04 11.17
CA VAL A 232 -15.95 -0.86 11.79
C VAL A 232 -16.65 -0.59 13.12
N SER A 233 -15.90 -0.65 14.22
CA SER A 233 -16.39 -0.34 15.58
C SER A 233 -15.74 0.95 16.08
N LEU A 234 -16.54 1.96 16.40
CA LEU A 234 -16.10 3.19 17.06
C LEU A 234 -16.29 3.03 18.55
N CYS A 235 -15.20 3.06 19.31
CA CYS A 235 -15.18 2.86 20.76
C CYS A 235 -14.76 4.13 21.49
N ARG A 236 -15.28 4.30 22.71
CA ARG A 236 -14.80 5.29 23.67
C ARG A 236 -14.28 4.60 24.92
N TYR A 237 -13.11 4.97 25.35
CA TYR A 237 -12.53 4.59 26.61
C TYR A 237 -12.67 5.73 27.62
N SER A 238 -13.22 5.45 28.82
CA SER A 238 -13.20 6.34 29.98
C SER A 238 -12.01 6.00 30.86
N TYR A 239 -11.07 6.92 30.99
CA TYR A 239 -9.86 6.69 31.79
C TYR A 239 -10.19 6.56 33.30
N SER A 240 -11.12 7.39 33.82
CA SER A 240 -11.51 7.38 35.23
C SER A 240 -12.23 6.09 35.64
N ASP A 241 -13.11 5.58 34.78
CA ASP A 241 -13.92 4.41 35.05
C ASP A 241 -13.21 3.11 34.60
N ASN A 242 -12.13 3.26 33.83
CA ASN A 242 -11.38 2.17 33.20
C ASN A 242 -12.27 1.26 32.36
N ASP A 243 -13.19 1.83 31.61
CA ASP A 243 -14.26 1.17 30.88
C ASP A 243 -14.23 1.53 29.39
N VAL A 244 -14.52 0.54 28.51
CA VAL A 244 -14.64 0.72 27.07
C VAL A 244 -16.10 0.54 26.68
N THR A 245 -16.64 1.52 25.97
CA THR A 245 -18.00 1.49 25.42
C THR A 245 -17.98 1.60 23.91
N GLU A 246 -18.63 0.69 23.21
CA GLU A 246 -18.89 0.82 21.78
C GLU A 246 -19.93 1.91 21.54
N ARG A 247 -19.61 2.85 20.67
CA ARG A 247 -20.50 3.95 20.27
C ARG A 247 -21.32 3.61 19.03
N LEU A 248 -20.72 2.88 18.08
CA LEU A 248 -21.38 2.37 16.89
C LEU A 248 -20.59 1.19 16.30
N PHE A 249 -21.31 0.32 15.58
CA PHE A 249 -20.75 -0.73 14.74
C PHE A 249 -21.38 -0.69 13.35
N ILE A 250 -20.54 -0.76 12.32
CA ILE A 250 -20.92 -0.78 10.91
C ILE A 250 -20.44 -2.12 10.33
N PRO A 251 -21.34 -3.11 10.14
CA PRO A 251 -20.97 -4.35 9.48
C PRO A 251 -20.68 -4.11 7.98
N MET A 252 -19.66 -4.77 7.46
CA MET A 252 -19.22 -4.63 6.08
C MET A 252 -19.12 -5.98 5.37
N ALA A 253 -19.67 -6.10 4.17
CA ALA A 253 -19.62 -7.29 3.35
C ALA A 253 -18.40 -7.30 2.39
N ILE A 254 -17.24 -6.82 2.87
CA ILE A 254 -15.98 -6.77 2.13
C ILE A 254 -14.87 -7.49 2.90
N PRO A 255 -13.83 -8.00 2.23
CA PRO A 255 -12.70 -8.61 2.91
C PRO A 255 -12.03 -7.64 3.89
N TYR A 256 -11.66 -8.13 5.08
CA TYR A 256 -11.12 -7.30 6.16
C TYR A 256 -9.89 -6.48 5.76
N ASN A 257 -9.01 -7.05 4.95
CA ASN A 257 -7.79 -6.40 4.47
C ASN A 257 -8.08 -5.21 3.54
N ILE A 258 -9.14 -5.28 2.75
CA ILE A 258 -9.60 -4.15 1.93
C ILE A 258 -10.24 -3.08 2.82
N LEU A 259 -11.06 -3.51 3.79
CA LEU A 259 -11.70 -2.59 4.73
C LEU A 259 -10.68 -1.79 5.54
N THR A 260 -9.69 -2.46 6.13
CA THR A 260 -8.68 -1.79 6.97
C THR A 260 -7.87 -0.75 6.21
N GLN A 261 -7.60 -0.99 4.93
CA GLN A 261 -6.95 -0.04 4.05
C GLN A 261 -7.85 1.18 3.75
N ASN A 262 -9.09 0.94 3.34
CA ASN A 262 -10.02 1.99 2.95
C ASN A 262 -10.35 2.92 4.13
N VAL A 263 -10.64 2.36 5.30
CA VAL A 263 -10.98 3.11 6.51
C VAL A 263 -9.78 3.87 7.09
N GLY A 264 -8.56 3.39 6.89
CA GLY A 264 -7.34 4.05 7.35
C GLY A 264 -7.14 5.44 6.74
N GLY A 265 -7.61 5.67 5.50
CA GLY A 265 -7.40 6.92 4.77
C GLY A 265 -8.18 8.10 5.34
N VAL A 266 -9.50 8.01 5.39
CA VAL A 266 -10.36 9.10 5.88
C VAL A 266 -11.31 8.60 6.95
N SER A 267 -10.99 8.88 8.20
CA SER A 267 -11.91 8.75 9.34
C SER A 267 -11.59 9.82 10.36
N TYR A 268 -12.61 10.55 10.82
CA TYR A 268 -12.47 11.66 11.73
C TYR A 268 -13.66 11.76 12.69
N VAL A 269 -13.42 12.17 13.93
CA VAL A 269 -14.48 12.41 14.93
C VAL A 269 -14.39 13.84 15.40
N SER A 270 -15.46 14.61 15.16
CA SER A 270 -15.63 15.96 15.69
C SER A 270 -16.89 16.03 16.53
N ASN A 271 -16.75 16.44 17.78
CA ASN A 271 -17.86 16.52 18.72
C ASN A 271 -18.66 15.19 18.76
N ASP A 272 -19.93 15.22 18.34
CA ASP A 272 -20.80 14.04 18.23
C ASP A 272 -21.00 13.58 16.77
N LYS A 273 -20.12 13.96 15.85
CA LYS A 273 -20.19 13.59 14.44
C LYS A 273 -18.99 12.74 14.05
N PHE A 274 -19.21 11.62 13.41
CA PHE A 274 -18.18 10.71 12.91
C PHE A 274 -18.20 10.71 11.38
N TYR A 275 -17.06 11.00 10.76
CA TYR A 275 -16.86 10.93 9.31
C TYR A 275 -16.06 9.69 8.94
N ILE A 276 -16.45 9.03 7.85
CA ILE A 276 -15.76 7.86 7.35
C ILE A 276 -15.88 7.77 5.83
N LEU A 277 -14.75 7.54 5.14
CA LEU A 277 -14.72 7.24 3.72
C LEU A 277 -14.75 5.72 3.53
N ILE A 278 -15.77 5.25 2.84
CA ILE A 278 -15.92 3.85 2.46
C ILE A 278 -16.18 3.82 0.96
N ASP A 279 -15.31 3.09 0.26
CA ASP A 279 -15.28 3.08 -1.19
C ASP A 279 -15.14 4.53 -1.72
N GLU A 280 -15.84 5.02 -2.66
CA GLU A 280 -15.73 6.40 -3.16
C GLU A 280 -16.71 7.38 -2.45
N THR A 281 -17.25 7.02 -1.27
CA THR A 281 -18.29 7.78 -0.59
C THR A 281 -17.88 8.19 0.82
N LEU A 282 -17.90 9.49 1.11
CA LEU A 282 -17.75 10.03 2.45
C LEU A 282 -19.11 10.08 3.14
N TYR A 283 -19.22 9.35 4.23
CA TYR A 283 -20.38 9.36 5.12
C TYR A 283 -20.08 10.17 6.37
N SER A 284 -21.13 10.78 6.95
CA SER A 284 -21.10 11.25 8.31
C SER A 284 -22.21 10.60 9.14
N VAL A 285 -21.93 10.36 10.39
CA VAL A 285 -22.86 9.76 11.35
C VAL A 285 -22.97 10.68 12.56
N ASP A 286 -24.18 11.11 12.88
CA ASP A 286 -24.45 11.75 14.17
C ASP A 286 -24.44 10.68 15.28
N LEU A 287 -23.51 10.80 16.23
CA LEU A 287 -23.28 9.77 17.25
C LEU A 287 -24.38 9.75 18.34
N VAL A 288 -25.28 10.75 18.38
CA VAL A 288 -26.40 10.82 19.31
C VAL A 288 -27.67 10.26 18.67
N SER A 289 -28.09 10.80 17.53
CA SER A 289 -29.30 10.38 16.81
C SER A 289 -29.12 9.10 16.01
N LYS A 290 -27.87 8.75 15.67
CA LYS A 290 -27.51 7.65 14.78
C LYS A 290 -27.96 7.87 13.33
N GLU A 291 -28.22 9.10 12.95
CA GLU A 291 -28.56 9.45 11.57
C GLU A 291 -27.28 9.43 10.71
N VAL A 292 -27.39 8.74 9.55
CA VAL A 292 -26.32 8.66 8.57
C VAL A 292 -26.60 9.62 7.43
N MET A 293 -25.61 10.42 7.06
CA MET A 293 -25.67 11.31 5.92
C MET A 293 -24.58 10.99 4.92
N THR A 294 -24.91 11.03 3.63
CA THR A 294 -23.92 10.99 2.55
C THR A 294 -23.43 12.41 2.28
N GLU A 295 -22.19 12.68 2.59
CA GLU A 295 -21.59 14.02 2.42
C GLU A 295 -21.06 14.21 1.00
N ILE A 296 -20.33 13.23 0.45
CA ILE A 296 -19.69 13.31 -0.86
C ILE A 296 -19.73 11.92 -1.50
N THR A 297 -20.03 11.86 -2.81
CA THR A 297 -19.95 10.64 -3.62
C THR A 297 -18.97 10.81 -4.77
N GLY A 298 -18.42 9.69 -5.28
CA GLY A 298 -17.54 9.69 -6.45
C GLY A 298 -16.13 10.23 -6.16
N LEU A 299 -15.64 10.09 -4.92
CA LEU A 299 -14.29 10.43 -4.51
C LEU A 299 -13.28 9.41 -5.08
N LYS A 300 -13.00 9.53 -6.38
CA LYS A 300 -12.04 8.66 -7.05
C LYS A 300 -10.62 8.89 -6.53
N GLU A 301 -9.83 7.84 -6.60
CA GLU A 301 -8.39 7.91 -6.31
C GLU A 301 -7.73 9.07 -7.12
N ASP A 302 -6.84 9.84 -6.50
CA ASP A 302 -6.20 11.06 -7.02
C ASP A 302 -7.15 12.28 -7.24
N ALA A 303 -8.47 12.16 -7.01
CA ALA A 303 -9.40 13.29 -7.10
C ALA A 303 -9.61 14.02 -5.76
N TYR A 304 -8.97 13.56 -4.70
CA TYR A 304 -9.01 14.18 -3.38
C TYR A 304 -7.67 14.11 -2.67
N ALA A 305 -7.52 14.96 -1.67
CA ALA A 305 -6.42 14.96 -0.71
C ALA A 305 -6.95 15.17 0.70
N VAL A 306 -6.28 14.58 1.70
CA VAL A 306 -6.67 14.65 3.11
C VAL A 306 -5.55 15.30 3.90
N SER A 307 -5.90 16.17 4.85
CA SER A 307 -4.94 16.80 5.77
C SER A 307 -4.25 15.72 6.64
N ASP A 308 -3.04 15.99 7.10
CA ASP A 308 -2.28 15.08 7.96
C ASP A 308 -3.02 14.76 9.28
N ALA A 309 -3.78 15.72 9.79
CA ALA A 309 -4.65 15.52 10.96
C ALA A 309 -5.94 14.74 10.65
N GLY A 310 -6.26 14.52 9.37
CA GLY A 310 -7.48 13.87 8.93
C GLY A 310 -8.76 14.72 9.12
N ASP A 311 -8.63 15.97 9.46
CA ASP A 311 -9.73 16.90 9.78
C ASP A 311 -10.25 17.70 8.59
N ALA A 312 -9.58 17.63 7.45
CA ALA A 312 -10.01 18.29 6.22
C ALA A 312 -9.80 17.39 4.99
N ILE A 313 -10.73 17.45 4.05
CA ILE A 313 -10.66 16.80 2.75
C ILE A 313 -10.86 17.84 1.64
N ALA A 314 -9.89 17.93 0.72
CA ALA A 314 -9.99 18.73 -0.49
C ALA A 314 -10.26 17.83 -1.68
N TYR A 315 -11.26 18.11 -2.50
CA TYR A 315 -11.66 17.23 -3.58
C TYR A 315 -12.13 17.98 -4.83
N SER A 316 -11.96 17.31 -5.97
CA SER A 316 -12.50 17.72 -7.28
C SER A 316 -14.02 17.57 -7.27
N VAL A 317 -14.76 18.66 -7.44
CA VAL A 317 -16.25 18.61 -7.47
C VAL A 317 -16.77 17.81 -8.67
N SER A 318 -16.04 17.81 -9.79
CA SER A 318 -16.42 17.03 -10.99
C SER A 318 -16.09 15.54 -10.87
N GLY A 319 -15.23 15.13 -9.97
CA GLY A 319 -14.65 13.79 -9.92
C GLY A 319 -13.68 13.46 -11.07
N ASP A 320 -13.47 14.39 -12.02
CA ASP A 320 -12.54 14.24 -13.12
C ASP A 320 -11.29 15.10 -12.89
N ILE A 321 -10.18 14.46 -12.55
CA ILE A 321 -8.90 15.12 -12.27
C ILE A 321 -8.31 15.87 -13.49
N TYR A 322 -8.83 15.67 -14.67
CA TYR A 322 -8.39 16.32 -15.91
C TYR A 322 -9.29 17.48 -16.34
N ASN A 323 -10.46 17.63 -15.71
CA ASN A 323 -11.41 18.70 -16.05
C ASN A 323 -12.21 19.14 -14.82
N THR A 324 -11.54 19.80 -13.90
CA THR A 324 -12.12 20.31 -12.65
C THR A 324 -12.08 21.81 -12.63
N ASP A 325 -13.25 22.42 -12.57
CA ASP A 325 -13.36 23.88 -12.46
C ASP A 325 -13.36 24.35 -11.00
N THR A 326 -13.67 23.47 -10.06
CA THR A 326 -13.77 23.78 -8.64
C THR A 326 -13.19 22.68 -7.77
N ILE A 327 -12.26 23.03 -6.89
CA ILE A 327 -11.87 22.21 -5.75
C ILE A 327 -12.66 22.71 -4.52
N ARG A 328 -13.29 21.77 -3.81
CA ARG A 328 -13.94 22.07 -2.54
C ARG A 328 -13.13 21.47 -1.40
N ILE A 329 -12.92 22.25 -0.34
CA ILE A 329 -12.29 21.81 0.90
C ILE A 329 -13.39 21.73 1.95
N LEU A 330 -13.66 20.53 2.47
CA LEU A 330 -14.55 20.31 3.61
C LEU A 330 -13.68 20.18 4.87
N ASN A 331 -13.87 21.10 5.82
CA ASN A 331 -13.26 20.99 7.15
C ASN A 331 -14.23 20.24 8.08
N MET A 332 -13.88 19.00 8.42
CA MET A 332 -14.71 18.10 9.23
C MET A 332 -14.68 18.46 10.73
N SER A 333 -13.76 19.34 11.17
CA SER A 333 -13.69 19.76 12.56
C SER A 333 -14.77 20.77 12.95
N ASN A 334 -15.25 21.54 11.98
CA ASN A 334 -16.22 22.62 12.21
C ASN A 334 -17.34 22.70 11.16
N ASP A 335 -17.46 21.68 10.28
CA ASP A 335 -18.45 21.60 9.20
C ASP A 335 -18.41 22.78 8.20
N SER A 336 -17.27 23.46 8.08
CA SER A 336 -17.13 24.56 7.11
C SER A 336 -16.62 24.04 5.77
N ALA A 337 -16.97 24.76 4.70
CA ALA A 337 -16.47 24.45 3.37
C ALA A 337 -15.91 25.71 2.70
N TYR A 338 -14.84 25.51 1.91
CA TYR A 338 -14.21 26.54 1.09
C TYR A 338 -14.06 26.05 -0.33
N GLU A 339 -14.15 26.94 -1.32
CA GLU A 339 -14.04 26.61 -2.74
C GLU A 339 -12.92 27.42 -3.41
N ILE A 340 -12.10 26.71 -4.16
CA ILE A 340 -11.13 27.29 -5.10
C ILE A 340 -11.70 27.08 -6.49
N ASN A 341 -11.90 28.20 -7.22
CA ASN A 341 -12.42 28.17 -8.57
C ASN A 341 -11.32 28.48 -9.57
N ALA A 342 -11.31 27.75 -10.69
CA ALA A 342 -10.43 28.01 -11.80
C ALA A 342 -10.84 29.27 -12.58
N ASP A 343 -9.88 29.95 -13.18
CA ASP A 343 -10.14 30.97 -14.18
C ASP A 343 -10.73 30.35 -15.47
N GLU A 344 -11.36 31.20 -16.31
CA GLU A 344 -11.92 30.73 -17.59
C GLU A 344 -10.81 30.12 -18.48
N GLY A 345 -11.01 28.88 -18.90
CA GLY A 345 -10.04 28.13 -19.72
C GLY A 345 -9.04 27.29 -18.92
N ASP A 346 -9.09 27.38 -17.59
CA ASP A 346 -8.23 26.61 -16.68
C ASP A 346 -8.95 25.46 -16.02
N THR A 347 -8.17 24.57 -15.39
CA THR A 347 -8.62 23.45 -14.59
C THR A 347 -7.70 23.27 -13.38
N LEU A 348 -8.26 22.73 -12.31
CA LEU A 348 -7.59 22.54 -11.02
C LEU A 348 -7.37 21.06 -10.72
N ARG A 349 -6.37 20.78 -9.88
CA ARG A 349 -6.12 19.43 -9.37
C ARG A 349 -5.70 19.50 -7.89
N PRO A 350 -6.35 18.74 -6.97
CA PRO A 350 -5.84 18.56 -5.61
C PRO A 350 -4.55 17.74 -5.66
N LEU A 351 -3.50 18.16 -4.95
CA LEU A 351 -2.18 17.52 -5.00
C LEU A 351 -1.76 16.91 -3.67
N GLY A 352 -2.23 17.43 -2.54
CA GLY A 352 -1.87 16.94 -1.23
C GLY A 352 -1.92 18.03 -0.16
N TYR A 353 -1.40 17.68 1.01
CA TYR A 353 -1.17 18.61 2.11
C TYR A 353 0.28 18.54 2.54
N ILE A 354 0.78 19.62 3.11
CA ILE A 354 2.06 19.68 3.80
C ILE A 354 1.85 20.38 5.15
N ASP A 355 2.10 19.68 6.23
CA ASP A 355 1.63 20.05 7.57
C ASP A 355 0.09 20.21 7.57
N SER A 356 -0.44 21.43 7.60
CA SER A 356 -1.89 21.72 7.50
C SER A 356 -2.23 22.53 6.24
N ASP A 357 -1.25 22.83 5.39
CA ASP A 357 -1.41 23.68 4.22
C ASP A 357 -1.78 22.84 2.99
N PHE A 358 -2.81 23.28 2.25
CA PHE A 358 -3.29 22.56 1.08
C PHE A 358 -2.54 22.94 -0.19
N ILE A 359 -2.16 21.92 -0.98
CA ILE A 359 -1.43 22.05 -2.24
C ILE A 359 -2.37 21.75 -3.40
N TYR A 360 -2.45 22.65 -4.38
CA TYR A 360 -3.21 22.43 -5.60
C TYR A 360 -2.43 22.83 -6.85
N GLY A 361 -2.76 22.20 -7.96
CA GLY A 361 -2.20 22.52 -9.27
C GLY A 361 -3.22 23.20 -10.17
N MET A 362 -2.75 24.04 -11.09
CA MET A 362 -3.56 24.73 -12.10
C MET A 362 -2.94 24.50 -13.49
N ALA A 363 -3.76 24.11 -14.45
CA ALA A 363 -3.36 23.90 -15.85
C ALA A 363 -4.35 24.56 -16.79
N HIS A 364 -3.87 25.01 -17.95
CA HIS A 364 -4.77 25.39 -19.05
C HIS A 364 -5.43 24.12 -19.63
N LYS A 365 -6.72 24.11 -19.83
CA LYS A 365 -7.45 22.98 -20.47
C LYS A 365 -6.85 22.60 -21.82
N ALA A 366 -6.32 23.59 -22.55
CA ALA A 366 -5.64 23.37 -23.82
C ALA A 366 -4.26 22.68 -23.70
N ASP A 367 -3.66 22.67 -22.52
CA ASP A 367 -2.38 22.03 -22.22
C ASP A 367 -2.53 20.62 -21.67
N ILE A 368 -3.77 20.14 -21.52
CA ILE A 368 -4.05 18.75 -21.17
C ILE A 368 -4.08 17.92 -22.45
N ILE A 369 -3.13 17.01 -22.57
CA ILE A 369 -3.03 16.14 -23.74
C ILE A 369 -3.57 14.77 -23.36
N SER A 370 -4.56 14.29 -24.12
CA SER A 370 -5.06 12.92 -24.06
C SER A 370 -4.73 12.24 -25.38
N GLY A 371 -3.89 11.21 -25.33
CA GLY A 371 -3.53 10.38 -26.47
C GLY A 371 -4.57 9.27 -26.71
N ALA A 372 -4.75 8.86 -27.96
CA ALA A 372 -5.55 7.69 -28.30
C ALA A 372 -4.95 6.38 -27.73
N ASP A 373 -3.70 6.40 -27.29
CA ASP A 373 -3.01 5.33 -26.58
C ASP A 373 -3.38 5.23 -25.09
N GLY A 374 -4.34 6.05 -24.60
CA GLY A 374 -4.73 6.12 -23.20
C GLY A 374 -3.78 6.97 -22.34
N SER A 375 -2.68 7.49 -22.90
CA SER A 375 -1.78 8.38 -22.17
C SER A 375 -2.47 9.74 -21.93
N ARG A 376 -2.32 10.27 -20.71
CA ARG A 376 -2.79 11.61 -20.36
C ARG A 376 -1.65 12.38 -19.71
N THR A 377 -1.47 13.63 -20.11
CA THR A 377 -0.51 14.54 -19.50
C THR A 377 -1.26 15.76 -18.98
N TYR A 378 -1.12 16.01 -17.68
CA TYR A 378 -1.65 17.19 -17.01
C TYR A 378 -0.49 18.15 -16.76
N ALA A 379 -0.37 19.18 -17.60
CA ALA A 379 0.75 20.12 -17.55
C ALA A 379 0.37 21.35 -16.72
N MET A 380 0.65 21.31 -15.42
CA MET A 380 0.39 22.42 -14.50
C MET A 380 1.41 23.53 -14.72
N TYR A 381 0.93 24.71 -15.12
CA TYR A 381 1.78 25.90 -15.22
C TYR A 381 2.01 26.54 -13.85
N ARG A 382 1.11 26.26 -12.88
CA ARG A 382 1.16 26.82 -11.54
C ARG A 382 0.86 25.75 -10.48
N VAL A 383 1.59 25.80 -9.35
CA VAL A 383 1.29 25.07 -8.13
C VAL A 383 1.14 26.07 -6.99
N GLY A 384 -0.03 26.09 -6.35
CA GLY A 384 -0.34 26.99 -5.23
C GLY A 384 -0.39 26.24 -3.91
N ILE A 385 -0.02 26.90 -2.82
CA ILE A 385 -0.14 26.42 -1.44
C ILE A 385 -0.92 27.45 -0.65
N ILE A 386 -2.01 27.03 -0.01
CA ILE A 386 -2.83 27.86 0.86
C ILE A 386 -2.78 27.38 2.30
N ASP A 387 -2.82 28.31 3.26
CA ASP A 387 -2.83 28.01 4.68
C ASP A 387 -4.23 27.59 5.18
N VAL A 388 -4.33 27.32 6.50
CA VAL A 388 -5.58 26.93 7.17
C VAL A 388 -6.67 28.02 7.13
N ASP A 389 -6.30 29.28 6.91
CA ASP A 389 -7.20 30.42 6.74
C ASP A 389 -7.53 30.69 5.27
N TYR A 390 -7.09 29.78 4.39
CA TYR A 390 -7.25 29.81 2.92
C TYR A 390 -6.53 30.97 2.22
N ASN A 391 -5.47 31.54 2.82
CA ASN A 391 -4.63 32.54 2.16
C ASN A 391 -3.56 31.85 1.32
N LEU A 392 -3.29 32.38 0.12
CA LEU A 392 -2.18 31.90 -0.72
C LEU A 392 -0.85 32.30 -0.06
N ILE A 393 -0.10 31.31 0.43
CA ILE A 393 1.20 31.54 1.10
C ILE A 393 2.39 31.25 0.19
N LYS A 394 2.21 30.42 -0.84
CA LYS A 394 3.27 30.09 -1.80
C LYS A 394 2.68 29.81 -3.17
N GLU A 395 3.42 30.24 -4.18
CA GLU A 395 3.13 29.95 -5.58
C GLU A 395 4.41 29.54 -6.29
N TYR A 396 4.34 28.48 -7.08
CA TYR A 396 5.39 28.05 -7.98
C TYR A 396 4.89 28.19 -9.42
N GLU A 397 5.56 29.03 -10.18
CA GLU A 397 5.30 29.24 -11.60
C GLU A 397 6.64 29.58 -12.28
N GLN A 398 6.95 28.94 -13.40
CA GLN A 398 8.16 29.20 -14.19
C GLN A 398 7.81 29.24 -15.67
N PRO A 399 8.32 30.23 -16.43
CA PRO A 399 8.08 30.32 -17.85
C PRO A 399 8.50 29.06 -18.61
N ASP A 400 7.62 28.54 -19.45
CA ASP A 400 7.84 27.36 -20.32
C ASP A 400 8.17 26.05 -19.59
N ILE A 401 8.03 26.02 -18.26
CA ILE A 401 8.20 24.80 -17.42
C ILE A 401 6.87 24.49 -16.79
N TYR A 402 6.46 23.22 -16.88
CA TYR A 402 5.22 22.72 -16.31
C TYR A 402 5.52 21.64 -15.26
N VAL A 403 4.61 21.44 -14.33
CA VAL A 403 4.66 20.36 -13.34
C VAL A 403 3.68 19.27 -13.75
N SER A 404 4.13 18.04 -13.87
CA SER A 404 3.28 16.89 -14.22
C SER A 404 2.77 16.12 -12.99
N SER A 405 3.53 16.12 -11.89
CA SER A 405 3.16 15.50 -10.63
C SER A 405 3.94 16.10 -9.46
N THR A 406 3.42 15.92 -8.26
CA THR A 406 4.06 16.30 -7.00
C THR A 406 4.14 15.09 -6.08
N GLU A 407 5.17 15.05 -5.25
CA GLU A 407 5.32 14.07 -4.17
C GLU A 407 5.66 14.82 -2.89
N VAL A 408 4.87 14.60 -1.84
CA VAL A 408 5.08 15.21 -0.52
C VAL A 408 5.73 14.19 0.41
N GLN A 409 6.88 14.54 0.97
CA GLN A 409 7.59 13.73 1.96
C GLN A 409 8.03 14.61 3.14
N GLY A 410 7.33 14.51 4.28
CA GLY A 410 7.55 15.38 5.42
C GLY A 410 7.43 16.85 5.01
N LYS A 411 8.48 17.65 5.25
CA LYS A 411 8.50 19.09 4.91
C LYS A 411 8.94 19.40 3.48
N ARG A 412 8.93 18.42 2.56
CA ARG A 412 9.42 18.58 1.19
C ARG A 412 8.36 18.21 0.18
N ILE A 413 8.18 19.06 -0.82
CA ILE A 413 7.39 18.80 -2.03
C ILE A 413 8.37 18.66 -3.19
N THR A 414 8.43 17.49 -3.81
CA THR A 414 9.19 17.24 -5.03
C THR A 414 8.29 17.47 -6.24
N LEU A 415 8.73 18.29 -7.18
CA LEU A 415 8.01 18.65 -8.40
C LEU A 415 8.65 17.92 -9.59
N SER A 416 7.91 17.02 -10.23
CA SER A 416 8.28 16.41 -11.50
C SER A 416 7.95 17.39 -12.62
N ARG A 417 8.96 17.85 -13.35
CA ARG A 417 8.80 18.92 -14.35
C ARG A 417 8.87 18.40 -15.77
N ILE A 418 8.11 19.05 -16.65
CA ILE A 418 8.05 18.78 -18.10
C ILE A 418 8.14 20.08 -18.88
N VAL A 419 8.58 19.98 -20.12
CA VAL A 419 8.63 21.09 -21.08
C VAL A 419 7.97 20.69 -22.39
N LYS A 420 7.40 21.65 -23.13
CA LYS A 420 6.79 21.40 -24.46
C LYS A 420 7.83 20.90 -25.45
N SER A 421 7.50 19.86 -26.19
CA SER A 421 8.34 19.30 -27.25
C SER A 421 7.47 18.81 -28.40
N GLY A 422 7.44 19.55 -29.51
CA GLY A 422 6.50 19.26 -30.59
C GLY A 422 5.05 19.40 -30.16
N SER A 423 4.25 18.36 -30.39
CA SER A 423 2.84 18.28 -29.96
C SER A 423 2.66 17.72 -28.55
N GLY A 424 3.73 17.39 -27.83
CA GLY A 424 3.70 16.76 -26.51
C GLY A 424 4.60 17.44 -25.50
N TYR A 425 4.93 16.69 -24.45
CA TYR A 425 5.83 17.10 -23.38
C TYR A 425 6.94 16.07 -23.18
N VAL A 426 8.08 16.53 -22.69
CA VAL A 426 9.22 15.68 -22.28
C VAL A 426 9.65 16.06 -20.87
N SER A 427 10.07 15.06 -20.10
CA SER A 427 10.56 15.26 -18.73
C SER A 427 11.83 16.09 -18.72
N THR A 428 11.98 16.94 -17.70
CA THR A 428 13.17 17.71 -17.41
C THR A 428 13.64 17.47 -15.97
N SER A 429 14.57 18.29 -15.46
CA SER A 429 15.05 18.15 -14.08
C SER A 429 13.93 18.38 -13.06
N ILE A 430 13.89 17.59 -11.99
CA ILE A 430 13.01 17.82 -10.85
C ILE A 430 13.36 19.14 -10.14
N ASP A 431 12.40 19.69 -9.39
CA ASP A 431 12.59 20.80 -8.46
C ASP A 431 12.00 20.47 -7.10
N GLN A 432 12.33 21.24 -6.06
CA GLN A 432 11.86 20.96 -4.70
C GLN A 432 11.44 22.26 -4.00
N LEU A 433 10.30 22.21 -3.34
CA LEU A 433 9.86 23.21 -2.38
C LEU A 433 10.05 22.63 -0.97
N ILE A 434 10.67 23.41 -0.09
CA ILE A 434 10.93 23.01 1.29
C ILE A 434 10.17 23.97 2.20
N ASN A 435 9.33 23.45 3.08
CA ASN A 435 8.74 24.23 4.16
C ASN A 435 9.79 24.46 5.24
N LYS A 436 10.20 25.72 5.41
CA LYS A 436 11.26 26.14 6.35
C LYS A 436 10.71 26.75 7.62
N ASP A 437 9.58 26.30 8.13
CA ASP A 437 9.17 26.77 9.46
C ASP A 437 10.16 26.26 10.52
N GLU A 438 11.22 27.07 10.72
CA GLU A 438 12.28 26.83 11.70
C GLU A 438 11.83 26.95 13.16
N ASN A 439 10.58 27.40 13.40
CA ASN A 439 10.07 27.76 14.73
C ASN A 439 9.03 26.80 15.32
N LYS A 440 8.61 25.77 14.62
CA LYS A 440 7.94 24.66 15.30
C LYS A 440 9.02 23.76 15.88
N GLN A 441 9.37 23.99 17.14
CA GLN A 441 10.01 22.98 18.00
C GLN A 441 9.14 21.74 17.86
N GLU A 442 9.75 20.59 17.57
CA GLU A 442 9.06 19.29 17.60
C GLU A 442 8.73 18.97 19.07
N ASP A 443 7.82 19.72 19.68
CA ASP A 443 7.32 19.51 21.05
C ASP A 443 6.30 18.36 21.09
N GLY A 444 6.25 17.54 20.05
CA GLY A 444 5.33 16.42 19.91
C GLY A 444 5.92 15.08 20.29
N LEU A 445 5.03 14.09 20.37
CA LEU A 445 5.38 12.69 20.45
C LEU A 445 6.15 12.28 19.19
N THR A 446 7.32 11.68 19.32
CA THR A 446 8.14 11.22 18.19
C THR A 446 8.55 9.76 18.36
N LEU A 447 8.73 9.07 17.23
CA LEU A 447 9.32 7.75 17.19
C LEU A 447 10.82 7.89 17.00
N GLU A 448 11.59 7.16 17.81
CA GLU A 448 13.06 7.15 17.74
C GLU A 448 13.58 5.71 17.62
N THR A 449 14.71 5.57 16.94
CA THR A 449 15.44 4.30 16.90
C THR A 449 16.51 4.31 17.98
N ILE A 450 16.50 3.28 18.83
CA ILE A 450 17.53 3.01 19.83
C ILE A 450 18.45 1.94 19.28
N VAL A 451 19.78 2.13 19.40
CA VAL A 451 20.77 1.13 19.00
C VAL A 451 21.31 0.45 20.24
N THR A 452 21.23 -0.88 20.29
CA THR A 452 21.73 -1.73 21.38
C THR A 452 22.70 -2.77 20.82
N ASP A 453 23.58 -3.29 21.67
CA ASP A 453 24.62 -4.24 21.24
C ASP A 453 24.00 -5.57 20.77
N ASN A 454 23.05 -6.13 21.52
CA ASN A 454 22.49 -7.47 21.25
C ASN A 454 21.27 -7.46 20.33
N ARG A 455 20.47 -6.39 20.34
CA ARG A 455 19.19 -6.28 19.60
C ARG A 455 19.28 -5.38 18.41
N LYS A 456 20.43 -4.73 18.22
CA LYS A 456 20.69 -3.77 17.14
C LYS A 456 19.76 -2.58 17.22
N GLN A 457 18.77 -2.47 16.35
CA GLN A 457 17.81 -1.37 16.33
C GLN A 457 16.51 -1.78 17.02
N GLU A 458 16.08 -0.99 17.97
CA GLU A 458 14.81 -1.06 18.66
C GLU A 458 14.03 0.24 18.44
N LEU A 459 12.71 0.15 18.36
CA LEU A 459 11.82 1.30 18.22
C LEU A 459 11.37 1.79 19.60
N ALA A 460 11.33 3.10 19.80
CA ALA A 460 10.81 3.70 21.00
C ALA A 460 9.94 4.91 20.73
N ILE A 461 8.95 5.12 21.56
CA ILE A 461 8.16 6.34 21.63
C ILE A 461 8.86 7.30 22.58
N LYS A 462 9.30 8.45 22.08
CA LYS A 462 9.84 9.54 22.90
C LYS A 462 8.68 10.33 23.49
N LEU A 463 8.64 10.39 24.82
CA LEU A 463 7.61 11.12 25.54
C LEU A 463 7.92 12.62 25.57
N MET A 464 6.87 13.43 25.62
CA MET A 464 6.99 14.90 25.73
C MET A 464 7.66 15.36 27.02
N LYS A 465 7.64 14.52 28.06
CA LYS A 465 8.20 14.83 29.39
C LYS A 465 9.04 13.70 29.94
N ALA A 466 10.11 14.06 30.63
CA ALA A 466 10.92 13.08 31.36
C ALA A 466 10.11 12.46 32.51
N LEU A 467 10.29 11.16 32.70
CA LEU A 467 9.62 10.41 33.75
C LEU A 467 10.35 10.56 35.09
N PRO A 468 9.62 10.71 36.20
CA PRO A 468 10.20 10.58 37.52
C PRO A 468 10.67 9.14 37.77
N ALA A 469 11.66 8.94 38.59
CA ALA A 469 12.04 7.61 39.02
C ALA A 469 10.92 6.97 39.85
N GLY A 470 10.46 5.76 39.47
CA GLY A 470 9.39 5.05 40.17
C GLY A 470 9.09 3.70 39.54
N SER A 471 8.30 2.89 40.20
CA SER A 471 7.77 1.64 39.65
C SER A 471 6.58 1.92 38.73
N VAL A 472 6.50 1.20 37.63
CA VAL A 472 5.37 1.25 36.72
C VAL A 472 4.24 0.36 37.24
N GLU A 473 3.00 0.87 37.21
CA GLU A 473 1.79 0.10 37.47
C GLU A 473 1.18 -0.40 36.16
N PHE A 474 0.56 -1.57 36.21
CA PHE A 474 -0.15 -2.18 35.10
C PHE A 474 -1.60 -2.42 35.44
N ARG A 475 -2.52 -2.08 34.52
CA ARG A 475 -3.93 -2.43 34.61
C ARG A 475 -4.49 -2.82 33.22
N THR A 476 -5.62 -3.50 33.24
CA THR A 476 -6.41 -3.81 32.05
C THR A 476 -7.77 -3.14 32.17
N SER A 477 -8.33 -2.65 31.08
CA SER A 477 -9.71 -2.14 31.06
C SER A 477 -10.72 -3.28 31.27
N SER A 478 -11.97 -2.90 31.57
CA SER A 478 -13.09 -3.80 31.50
C SER A 478 -13.32 -4.33 30.07
N GLU A 479 -14.05 -5.41 29.92
CA GLU A 479 -14.54 -5.85 28.61
C GLU A 479 -15.39 -4.75 27.97
N VAL A 480 -15.41 -4.75 26.61
CA VAL A 480 -16.19 -3.76 25.86
C VAL A 480 -17.68 -3.88 26.21
N SER A 481 -18.27 -2.77 26.62
CA SER A 481 -19.71 -2.69 26.84
C SER A 481 -20.42 -2.26 25.56
N TYR A 482 -21.44 -2.99 25.17
CA TYR A 482 -22.24 -2.76 23.97
C TYR A 482 -23.55 -2.08 24.34
N LYS A 483 -23.96 -1.09 23.54
CA LYS A 483 -25.24 -0.39 23.76
C LYS A 483 -26.25 -0.80 22.70
N ASP A 484 -27.50 -0.92 23.12
CA ASP A 484 -28.61 -1.02 22.17
C ASP A 484 -28.57 0.16 21.18
N ASN A 485 -28.84 -0.07 19.91
CA ASN A 485 -28.81 0.89 18.80
C ASN A 485 -27.41 1.36 18.37
N ALA A 486 -26.34 0.61 18.65
CA ALA A 486 -25.02 0.89 18.11
C ALA A 486 -24.84 0.39 16.66
N LEU A 487 -25.65 -0.58 16.22
CA LEU A 487 -25.58 -1.16 14.87
C LEU A 487 -26.11 -0.18 13.83
N LEU A 488 -25.31 0.11 12.81
CA LEU A 488 -25.66 0.94 11.66
C LEU A 488 -25.40 0.18 10.36
N GLU A 489 -26.36 0.20 9.45
CA GLU A 489 -26.18 -0.29 8.09
C GLU A 489 -25.95 0.90 7.15
N LEU A 490 -24.91 0.84 6.34
CA LEU A 490 -24.70 1.80 5.26
C LEU A 490 -25.27 1.21 3.97
N ASP A 491 -25.95 2.05 3.23
CA ASP A 491 -26.43 1.71 1.88
C ASP A 491 -25.24 1.84 0.90
N ASN A 492 -24.38 0.83 0.93
CA ASN A 492 -23.17 0.77 0.10
C ASN A 492 -23.00 -0.65 -0.47
N ASP A 493 -23.26 -0.78 -1.75
CA ASP A 493 -22.93 -1.98 -2.53
C ASP A 493 -21.47 -1.85 -2.99
N PHE A 494 -20.51 -2.37 -2.21
CA PHE A 494 -19.11 -2.43 -2.61
C PHE A 494 -18.97 -3.27 -3.88
N ALA A 495 -18.80 -2.58 -5.01
CA ALA A 495 -18.74 -3.23 -6.32
C ALA A 495 -17.40 -3.94 -6.58
N GLY A 496 -16.31 -3.43 -6.02
CA GLY A 496 -14.96 -3.97 -6.24
C GLY A 496 -14.44 -3.91 -7.67
N ASP A 497 -15.32 -3.58 -8.63
CA ASP A 497 -15.02 -3.54 -10.05
C ASP A 497 -14.04 -2.40 -10.38
N GLY A 498 -13.11 -2.70 -11.31
CA GLY A 498 -12.12 -1.73 -11.76
C GLY A 498 -10.93 -1.53 -10.81
N ARG A 499 -10.88 -2.25 -9.68
CA ARG A 499 -9.72 -2.23 -8.79
C ARG A 499 -8.76 -3.38 -9.06
N TYR A 500 -7.49 -3.11 -8.84
CA TYR A 500 -6.38 -4.06 -8.89
C TYR A 500 -5.92 -4.35 -7.48
N TYR A 501 -5.89 -5.62 -7.10
CA TYR A 501 -5.51 -6.09 -5.78
C TYR A 501 -4.10 -6.61 -5.81
N VAL A 502 -3.22 -6.03 -5.00
CA VAL A 502 -1.81 -6.38 -4.95
C VAL A 502 -1.54 -7.31 -3.78
N TYR A 503 -0.96 -8.45 -4.07
CA TYR A 503 -0.47 -9.40 -3.08
C TYR A 503 1.05 -9.48 -3.19
N GLY A 504 1.76 -9.32 -2.07
CA GLY A 504 3.20 -9.40 -1.98
C GLY A 504 3.63 -10.02 -0.67
N TYR A 505 4.78 -10.66 -0.62
CA TYR A 505 5.24 -11.41 0.54
C TYR A 505 4.19 -12.36 1.13
N GLY A 506 3.36 -12.95 0.28
CA GLY A 506 2.30 -13.89 0.67
C GLY A 506 1.08 -13.28 1.33
N ARG A 507 0.92 -11.96 1.33
CA ARG A 507 -0.21 -11.25 1.94
C ARG A 507 -0.70 -10.11 1.06
N PHE A 508 -1.92 -9.64 1.33
CA PHE A 508 -2.45 -8.42 0.72
C PHE A 508 -1.58 -7.22 1.09
N GLN A 509 -1.26 -6.40 0.09
CA GLN A 509 -0.46 -5.19 0.27
C GLN A 509 -1.30 -3.93 0.09
N ASP A 510 -2.06 -3.85 -1.03
CA ASP A 510 -2.79 -2.65 -1.41
C ASP A 510 -3.85 -2.96 -2.49
N SER A 511 -4.79 -2.05 -2.69
CA SER A 511 -5.69 -2.02 -3.84
C SER A 511 -5.73 -0.63 -4.46
N THR A 512 -5.72 -0.56 -5.78
CA THR A 512 -5.71 0.69 -6.54
C THR A 512 -6.49 0.54 -7.85
N THR A 513 -7.05 1.63 -8.37
CA THR A 513 -7.62 1.67 -9.71
C THR A 513 -6.56 1.85 -10.80
N GLN A 514 -5.30 2.07 -10.43
CA GLN A 514 -4.19 2.33 -11.33
C GLN A 514 -3.32 1.09 -11.53
N ILE A 515 -3.45 0.43 -12.68
CA ILE A 515 -2.68 -0.77 -13.02
C ILE A 515 -1.15 -0.55 -12.91
N SER A 516 -0.68 0.63 -13.25
CA SER A 516 0.75 0.99 -13.16
C SER A 516 1.27 0.97 -11.73
N LYS A 517 0.54 1.56 -10.78
CA LYS A 517 0.86 1.52 -9.35
C LYS A 517 0.83 0.07 -8.83
N ALA A 518 -0.20 -0.68 -9.23
CA ALA A 518 -0.33 -2.07 -8.84
C ALA A 518 0.87 -2.92 -9.29
N ILE A 519 1.30 -2.80 -10.57
CA ILE A 519 2.45 -3.53 -11.10
C ILE A 519 3.75 -3.15 -10.38
N ILE A 520 3.98 -1.86 -10.12
CA ILE A 520 5.18 -1.38 -9.41
C ILE A 520 5.21 -1.96 -8.00
N LEU A 521 4.13 -1.83 -7.23
CA LEU A 521 4.06 -2.36 -5.87
C LEU A 521 4.22 -3.89 -5.84
N ALA A 522 3.53 -4.62 -6.74
CA ALA A 522 3.67 -6.07 -6.83
C ALA A 522 5.11 -6.49 -7.20
N ASN A 523 5.79 -5.71 -8.06
CA ASN A 523 7.18 -5.97 -8.37
C ASN A 523 8.09 -5.78 -7.15
N ASP A 524 7.89 -4.74 -6.37
CA ASP A 524 8.75 -4.37 -5.25
C ASP A 524 8.52 -5.30 -4.04
N THR A 525 7.32 -5.87 -3.93
CA THR A 525 6.93 -6.83 -2.88
C THR A 525 6.99 -8.30 -3.31
N TYR A 526 7.66 -8.62 -4.44
CA TYR A 526 7.79 -9.97 -4.99
C TYR A 526 6.45 -10.68 -5.23
N GLY A 527 5.45 -9.94 -5.69
CA GLY A 527 4.07 -10.32 -5.66
C GLY A 527 3.36 -10.45 -7.00
N SER A 528 2.04 -10.35 -6.94
CA SER A 528 1.11 -10.39 -8.07
C SER A 528 0.05 -9.31 -7.97
N VAL A 529 -0.53 -8.99 -9.12
CA VAL A 529 -1.71 -8.15 -9.27
C VAL A 529 -2.86 -9.03 -9.71
N ASN A 530 -3.98 -8.95 -9.03
CA ASN A 530 -5.19 -9.70 -9.33
C ASN A 530 -6.36 -8.76 -9.55
N ASP A 531 -7.37 -9.19 -10.32
CA ASP A 531 -8.66 -8.50 -10.41
C ASP A 531 -9.60 -8.92 -9.25
N TYR A 532 -10.80 -8.34 -9.22
CA TYR A 532 -11.83 -8.66 -8.23
C TYR A 532 -12.25 -10.14 -8.24
N ASN A 533 -12.18 -10.81 -9.40
CA ASN A 533 -12.50 -12.23 -9.55
C ASN A 533 -11.33 -13.15 -9.23
N ALA A 534 -10.25 -12.61 -8.64
CA ALA A 534 -9.00 -13.31 -8.33
C ALA A 534 -8.23 -13.81 -9.57
N ASN A 535 -8.53 -13.32 -10.78
CA ASN A 535 -7.71 -13.62 -11.94
C ASN A 535 -6.39 -12.87 -11.84
N THR A 536 -5.28 -13.58 -12.03
CA THR A 536 -3.95 -12.96 -12.02
C THR A 536 -3.74 -12.16 -13.29
N ILE A 537 -3.61 -10.84 -13.14
CA ILE A 537 -3.34 -9.87 -14.21
C ILE A 537 -1.86 -9.81 -14.51
N TRP A 538 -1.04 -9.76 -13.46
CA TRP A 538 0.40 -9.64 -13.54
C TRP A 538 1.06 -10.33 -12.35
N LYS A 539 2.26 -10.90 -12.55
CA LYS A 539 3.09 -11.45 -11.48
C LYS A 539 4.57 -11.16 -11.74
N ARG A 540 5.35 -10.96 -10.69
CA ARG A 540 6.78 -10.69 -10.82
C ARG A 540 7.55 -11.84 -11.48
N TYR A 541 7.10 -13.07 -11.27
CA TYR A 541 7.71 -14.24 -11.93
C TYR A 541 7.36 -14.25 -13.42
N ARG A 542 8.37 -14.47 -14.25
CA ARG A 542 8.23 -14.72 -15.70
C ARG A 542 9.17 -15.85 -16.14
N ASN A 543 8.88 -16.43 -17.28
CA ASN A 543 9.74 -17.42 -17.90
C ASN A 543 11.12 -16.82 -18.30
N THR A 544 12.09 -17.65 -18.63
CA THR A 544 13.39 -17.21 -19.14
C THR A 544 13.30 -16.68 -20.56
N SER A 545 12.30 -17.11 -21.32
CA SER A 545 12.01 -16.65 -22.68
C SER A 545 10.56 -16.96 -23.05
N ALA A 546 9.96 -16.12 -23.87
CA ALA A 546 8.65 -16.35 -24.47
C ALA A 546 8.58 -15.73 -25.87
N GLN A 547 7.73 -16.31 -26.73
CA GLN A 547 7.53 -15.82 -28.08
C GLN A 547 6.08 -16.04 -28.51
N ILE A 548 5.37 -14.96 -28.84
CA ILE A 548 4.03 -14.99 -29.43
C ILE A 548 4.16 -15.33 -30.92
N LYS A 549 3.35 -16.26 -31.38
CA LYS A 549 3.28 -16.72 -32.78
C LYS A 549 1.92 -16.39 -33.39
N GLY A 550 1.88 -16.33 -34.71
CA GLY A 550 0.63 -16.16 -35.45
C GLY A 550 0.12 -14.72 -35.55
N LEU A 551 0.90 -13.74 -35.08
CA LEU A 551 0.57 -12.33 -35.22
C LEU A 551 0.97 -11.85 -36.62
N SER A 552 0.00 -11.29 -37.37
CA SER A 552 0.21 -10.77 -38.74
C SER A 552 -0.18 -9.30 -38.76
N ILE A 553 0.72 -8.43 -39.24
CA ILE A 553 0.49 -6.99 -39.29
C ILE A 553 -0.70 -6.66 -40.22
N ILE A 554 -1.60 -5.87 -39.72
CA ILE A 554 -2.76 -5.33 -40.46
C ILE A 554 -2.61 -3.80 -40.52
N ASP A 555 -2.31 -3.28 -41.69
CA ASP A 555 -2.15 -1.84 -41.90
C ASP A 555 -3.51 -1.13 -41.68
N ALA A 556 -3.50 -0.11 -40.84
CA ALA A 556 -4.66 0.72 -40.49
C ALA A 556 -4.35 2.24 -40.62
N GLY A 557 -3.29 2.58 -41.32
CA GLY A 557 -2.96 3.95 -41.75
C GLY A 557 -1.94 4.68 -40.87
N SER A 558 -1.94 4.53 -39.54
CA SER A 558 -0.91 5.09 -38.68
C SER A 558 -0.25 4.00 -37.83
N SER A 559 0.92 4.29 -37.27
CA SER A 559 1.67 3.32 -36.46
C SER A 559 0.85 2.77 -35.27
N LEU A 560 0.19 3.64 -34.51
CA LEU A 560 -0.69 3.23 -33.42
C LEU A 560 -1.88 2.41 -33.91
N ARG A 561 -2.57 2.87 -34.95
CA ARG A 561 -3.72 2.16 -35.51
C ARG A 561 -3.34 0.78 -36.04
N THR A 562 -2.22 0.70 -36.76
CA THR A 562 -1.68 -0.58 -37.26
C THR A 562 -1.35 -1.52 -36.11
N ALA A 563 -0.67 -1.05 -35.06
CA ALA A 563 -0.40 -1.86 -33.86
C ALA A 563 -1.69 -2.34 -33.21
N LEU A 564 -2.64 -1.43 -32.97
CA LEU A 564 -3.89 -1.71 -32.29
C LEU A 564 -4.78 -2.67 -33.10
N GLN A 565 -4.95 -2.45 -34.42
CA GLN A 565 -5.72 -3.35 -35.29
C GLN A 565 -5.10 -4.77 -35.32
N THR A 566 -3.79 -4.81 -35.35
CA THR A 566 -3.05 -6.09 -35.35
C THR A 566 -3.30 -6.86 -34.05
N VAL A 567 -3.15 -6.21 -32.90
CA VAL A 567 -3.36 -6.83 -31.58
C VAL A 567 -4.84 -7.18 -31.38
N ALA A 568 -5.75 -6.28 -31.74
CA ALA A 568 -7.20 -6.54 -31.68
C ALA A 568 -7.61 -7.77 -32.51
N SER A 569 -7.12 -7.87 -33.74
CA SER A 569 -7.39 -9.01 -34.61
C SER A 569 -6.79 -10.31 -34.06
N TYR A 570 -5.57 -10.25 -33.49
CA TYR A 570 -4.96 -11.38 -32.81
C TYR A 570 -5.81 -11.85 -31.61
N ALA A 571 -6.37 -10.91 -30.85
CA ALA A 571 -7.26 -11.18 -29.73
C ALA A 571 -8.67 -11.61 -30.13
N GLY A 572 -8.98 -11.67 -31.44
CA GLY A 572 -10.25 -12.19 -31.97
C GLY A 572 -11.25 -11.13 -32.41
N ALA A 573 -10.86 -9.83 -32.49
CA ALA A 573 -11.75 -8.78 -33.00
C ALA A 573 -12.20 -9.05 -34.44
N GLN A 574 -13.50 -8.84 -34.67
CA GLN A 574 -14.12 -8.94 -35.99
C GLN A 574 -14.54 -7.56 -36.55
N PHE A 575 -13.97 -6.48 -36.01
CA PHE A 575 -14.30 -5.10 -36.36
C PHE A 575 -13.03 -4.32 -36.74
N ASP A 576 -13.23 -3.23 -37.48
CA ASP A 576 -12.22 -2.24 -37.79
C ASP A 576 -12.12 -1.21 -36.64
N ILE A 577 -10.95 -1.08 -36.06
CA ILE A 577 -10.71 -0.13 -34.95
C ILE A 577 -10.93 1.33 -35.36
N ASN A 578 -10.83 1.63 -36.64
CA ASN A 578 -11.04 3.01 -37.16
C ASN A 578 -12.46 3.52 -36.91
N ALA A 579 -13.43 2.63 -36.66
CA ALA A 579 -14.80 3.00 -36.27
C ALA A 579 -14.88 3.57 -34.85
N TYR A 580 -13.86 3.36 -33.98
CA TYR A 580 -13.90 3.65 -32.55
C TYR A 580 -12.78 4.58 -32.07
N ILE A 581 -11.64 4.67 -32.78
CA ILE A 581 -10.41 5.35 -32.33
C ILE A 581 -10.56 6.87 -32.15
N GLN A 582 -11.63 7.47 -32.62
CA GLN A 582 -11.93 8.89 -32.40
C GLN A 582 -12.61 9.16 -31.07
N ASP A 583 -13.38 8.18 -30.57
CA ASP A 583 -14.23 8.34 -29.40
C ASP A 583 -13.75 7.51 -28.19
N LYS A 584 -12.84 6.56 -28.42
CA LYS A 584 -12.35 5.61 -27.41
C LYS A 584 -10.83 5.52 -27.37
N THR A 585 -10.29 5.28 -26.21
CA THR A 585 -8.86 4.96 -26.02
C THR A 585 -8.56 3.53 -26.46
N ALA A 586 -7.30 3.22 -26.64
CA ALA A 586 -6.85 1.93 -27.16
C ALA A 586 -7.24 0.76 -26.24
N ASP A 587 -7.16 0.92 -24.94
CA ASP A 587 -7.59 -0.07 -23.94
C ASP A 587 -9.12 -0.25 -23.96
N GLU A 588 -9.88 0.83 -24.09
CA GLU A 588 -11.34 0.74 -24.26
C GLU A 588 -11.73 -0.01 -25.55
N ILE A 589 -10.98 0.20 -26.64
CA ILE A 589 -11.21 -0.52 -27.91
C ILE A 589 -10.93 -2.02 -27.76
N LEU A 590 -9.82 -2.38 -27.10
CA LEU A 590 -9.48 -3.79 -26.84
C LEU A 590 -10.54 -4.46 -25.95
N SER A 591 -11.09 -3.71 -25.00
CA SER A 591 -12.15 -4.19 -24.09
C SER A 591 -13.51 -4.39 -24.78
N LEU A 592 -13.70 -3.95 -26.02
CA LEU A 592 -14.89 -4.30 -26.83
C LEU A 592 -14.88 -5.76 -27.31
N ILE A 593 -13.74 -6.45 -27.22
CA ILE A 593 -13.58 -7.84 -27.64
C ILE A 593 -14.07 -8.74 -26.51
N PRO A 594 -15.03 -9.66 -26.76
CA PRO A 594 -15.55 -10.56 -25.74
C PRO A 594 -14.45 -11.39 -25.08
N GLY A 595 -14.36 -11.39 -23.75
CA GLY A 595 -13.34 -12.11 -22.99
C GLY A 595 -11.95 -11.47 -23.02
N VAL A 596 -11.86 -10.20 -23.38
CA VAL A 596 -10.62 -9.43 -23.41
C VAL A 596 -10.78 -8.19 -22.54
N ALA A 597 -9.80 -7.91 -21.67
CA ALA A 597 -9.67 -6.63 -20.99
C ALA A 597 -8.47 -5.87 -21.55
N GLY A 598 -8.67 -4.70 -22.10
CA GLY A 598 -7.60 -3.79 -22.54
C GLY A 598 -6.96 -3.08 -21.36
N LEU A 599 -5.65 -2.89 -21.40
CA LEU A 599 -4.88 -2.20 -20.37
C LEU A 599 -3.98 -1.14 -21.00
N SER A 600 -4.05 0.09 -20.47
CA SER A 600 -3.08 1.15 -20.73
C SER A 600 -2.18 1.30 -19.52
N VAL A 601 -0.86 1.16 -19.71
CA VAL A 601 0.15 1.15 -18.65
C VAL A 601 1.19 2.22 -18.93
N LYS A 602 1.43 3.11 -17.96
CA LYS A 602 2.40 4.20 -18.06
C LYS A 602 3.41 4.13 -16.92
N SER A 603 4.64 4.59 -17.17
CA SER A 603 5.72 4.67 -16.16
C SER A 603 6.19 3.32 -15.59
N VAL A 604 5.80 2.22 -16.20
CA VAL A 604 6.28 0.87 -15.88
C VAL A 604 7.35 0.46 -16.89
N THR A 605 8.51 0.01 -16.43
CA THR A 605 9.63 -0.35 -17.32
C THR A 605 9.33 -1.60 -18.17
N VAL A 606 9.91 -1.68 -19.36
CA VAL A 606 9.61 -2.76 -20.34
C VAL A 606 9.86 -4.15 -19.78
N ASP A 607 10.83 -4.36 -18.91
CA ASP A 607 11.11 -5.63 -18.26
C ASP A 607 9.91 -6.19 -17.50
N LYS A 608 9.11 -5.33 -16.85
CA LYS A 608 7.88 -5.70 -16.16
C LYS A 608 6.74 -6.02 -17.13
N MET A 609 6.72 -5.36 -18.29
CA MET A 609 5.73 -5.62 -19.34
C MET A 609 5.89 -6.98 -20.01
N LEU A 610 7.09 -7.59 -19.97
CA LEU A 610 7.35 -8.88 -20.57
C LEU A 610 6.56 -10.03 -19.94
N ASN A 611 6.02 -9.86 -18.73
CA ASN A 611 5.12 -10.83 -18.11
C ASN A 611 3.84 -11.07 -18.93
N PHE A 612 3.34 -10.05 -19.63
CA PHE A 612 2.18 -10.20 -20.49
C PHE A 612 2.45 -11.12 -21.68
N ILE A 613 3.70 -11.13 -22.18
CA ILE A 613 4.10 -12.01 -23.29
C ILE A 613 4.05 -13.49 -22.87
N ASP A 614 4.35 -13.83 -21.60
CA ASP A 614 4.19 -15.17 -21.06
C ASP A 614 2.76 -15.70 -21.14
N ASN A 615 1.81 -14.78 -20.97
CA ASN A 615 0.38 -15.06 -21.01
C ASN A 615 -0.21 -14.99 -22.43
N GLY A 616 0.64 -14.88 -23.46
CA GLY A 616 0.20 -14.78 -24.85
C GLY A 616 -0.37 -13.41 -25.24
N CYS A 617 -0.16 -12.39 -24.42
CA CYS A 617 -0.69 -11.04 -24.62
C CYS A 617 0.38 -10.15 -25.26
N PRO A 618 0.24 -9.72 -26.54
CA PRO A 618 1.17 -8.80 -27.18
C PRO A 618 1.15 -7.43 -26.48
N VAL A 619 2.32 -6.78 -26.44
CA VAL A 619 2.43 -5.45 -25.82
C VAL A 619 2.79 -4.42 -26.88
N ILE A 620 1.92 -3.43 -27.08
CA ILE A 620 2.20 -2.27 -27.92
C ILE A 620 3.01 -1.28 -27.09
N GLY A 621 4.18 -0.86 -27.55
CA GLY A 621 5.03 0.12 -26.87
C GLY A 621 5.28 1.35 -27.71
N LYS A 622 5.17 2.54 -27.11
CA LYS A 622 5.50 3.81 -27.76
C LYS A 622 7.02 3.94 -27.93
N SER A 623 7.48 4.03 -29.16
CA SER A 623 8.90 4.06 -29.52
C SER A 623 9.36 5.38 -30.13
N GLY A 624 8.42 6.31 -30.38
CA GLY A 624 8.66 7.64 -30.95
C GLY A 624 7.44 8.54 -30.74
N SER A 625 7.51 9.82 -31.18
CA SER A 625 6.39 10.77 -31.02
C SER A 625 5.08 10.24 -31.62
N GLU A 626 5.17 9.58 -32.77
CA GLU A 626 4.07 9.00 -33.55
C GLU A 626 4.32 7.51 -33.87
N SER A 627 5.31 6.89 -33.25
CA SER A 627 5.77 5.54 -33.58
C SER A 627 5.49 4.56 -32.44
N TYR A 628 4.96 3.40 -32.81
CA TYR A 628 4.64 2.29 -31.91
C TYR A 628 5.17 0.98 -32.49
N VAL A 629 5.60 0.10 -31.63
CA VAL A 629 6.05 -1.25 -31.96
C VAL A 629 5.22 -2.27 -31.20
N ILE A 630 5.17 -3.52 -31.69
CA ILE A 630 4.48 -4.62 -31.01
C ILE A 630 5.52 -5.58 -30.47
N ILE A 631 5.69 -5.62 -29.17
CA ILE A 631 6.57 -6.57 -28.48
C ILE A 631 5.87 -7.94 -28.53
N THR A 632 6.61 -8.92 -29.07
CA THR A 632 6.09 -10.28 -29.31
C THR A 632 6.92 -11.35 -28.66
N GLY A 633 8.11 -11.02 -28.13
CA GLY A 633 8.98 -12.03 -27.54
C GLY A 633 10.13 -11.42 -26.74
N TYR A 634 10.78 -12.29 -25.99
CA TYR A 634 11.99 -11.96 -25.24
C TYR A 634 12.80 -13.23 -24.91
N ASP A 635 14.05 -13.04 -24.57
CA ASP A 635 14.92 -14.02 -23.91
C ASP A 635 15.60 -13.39 -22.68
N SER A 636 16.58 -14.05 -22.10
CA SER A 636 17.28 -13.55 -20.90
C SER A 636 18.02 -12.22 -21.10
N LYS A 637 18.27 -11.80 -22.34
CA LYS A 637 19.07 -10.61 -22.68
C LYS A 637 18.39 -9.66 -23.65
N ASN A 638 17.44 -10.13 -24.44
CA ASN A 638 16.89 -9.41 -25.59
C ASN A 638 15.37 -9.31 -25.54
N VAL A 639 14.85 -8.28 -26.21
CA VAL A 639 13.43 -8.08 -26.51
C VAL A 639 13.24 -8.14 -28.02
N THR A 640 12.21 -8.87 -28.47
CA THR A 640 11.82 -8.96 -29.89
C THR A 640 10.50 -8.24 -30.10
N TYR A 641 10.47 -7.36 -31.08
CA TYR A 641 9.26 -6.62 -31.45
C TYR A 641 9.10 -6.56 -32.97
N ILE A 642 7.89 -6.25 -33.42
CA ILE A 642 7.58 -5.94 -34.83
C ILE A 642 7.47 -4.41 -34.93
N ASP A 643 8.25 -3.84 -35.83
CA ASP A 643 8.15 -2.43 -36.23
C ASP A 643 6.97 -2.28 -37.19
N THR A 644 5.95 -1.51 -36.79
CA THR A 644 4.72 -1.36 -37.55
C THR A 644 4.87 -0.59 -38.86
N ALA A 645 5.90 0.26 -38.97
CA ALA A 645 6.16 1.03 -40.18
C ALA A 645 6.87 0.23 -41.27
N SER A 646 7.83 -0.62 -40.89
CA SER A 646 8.62 -1.44 -41.82
C SER A 646 8.10 -2.88 -41.94
N ASN A 647 7.15 -3.30 -41.08
CA ASN A 647 6.68 -4.68 -40.93
C ASN A 647 7.84 -5.67 -40.74
N SER A 648 8.89 -5.24 -40.06
CA SER A 648 10.08 -6.05 -39.81
C SER A 648 10.15 -6.48 -38.35
N THR A 649 10.59 -7.71 -38.12
CA THR A 649 10.90 -8.20 -36.77
C THR A 649 12.29 -7.75 -36.38
N VAL A 650 12.41 -7.11 -35.24
CA VAL A 650 13.64 -6.55 -34.71
C VAL A 650 13.91 -7.15 -33.33
N THR A 651 15.15 -7.56 -33.07
CA THR A 651 15.61 -8.02 -31.76
C THR A 651 16.70 -7.08 -31.27
N VAL A 652 16.53 -6.53 -30.08
CA VAL A 652 17.46 -5.58 -29.43
C VAL A 652 17.79 -6.04 -28.02
N ALA A 653 18.91 -5.59 -27.47
CA ALA A 653 19.21 -5.83 -26.08
C ALA A 653 18.14 -5.21 -25.16
N LEU A 654 17.80 -5.88 -24.06
CA LEU A 654 16.82 -5.38 -23.07
C LEU A 654 17.18 -3.99 -22.56
N THR A 655 18.47 -3.69 -22.39
CA THR A 655 18.96 -2.35 -21.99
C THR A 655 18.68 -1.29 -23.02
N ASP A 656 18.72 -1.62 -24.31
CA ASP A 656 18.45 -0.64 -25.38
C ASP A 656 16.93 -0.46 -25.58
N ALA A 657 16.14 -1.53 -25.45
CA ALA A 657 14.68 -1.44 -25.39
C ALA A 657 14.24 -0.56 -24.20
N SER A 658 14.85 -0.74 -23.03
CA SER A 658 14.57 0.09 -21.85
C SER A 658 14.84 1.58 -22.08
N LYS A 659 15.97 1.91 -22.71
CA LYS A 659 16.28 3.30 -23.08
C LYS A 659 15.28 3.88 -24.07
N MET A 660 14.93 3.10 -25.09
CA MET A 660 13.98 3.50 -26.12
C MET A 660 12.63 3.87 -25.53
N PHE A 661 12.04 2.97 -24.73
CA PHE A 661 10.71 3.22 -24.14
C PHE A 661 10.73 4.28 -23.04
N ASN A 662 11.82 4.37 -22.26
CA ASN A 662 11.94 5.38 -21.20
C ASN A 662 11.94 6.82 -21.76
N GLN A 663 12.47 7.04 -22.96
CA GLN A 663 12.41 8.35 -23.65
C GLN A 663 10.96 8.80 -23.93
N TRP A 664 10.02 7.86 -23.99
CA TRP A 664 8.60 8.08 -24.26
C TRP A 664 7.72 7.70 -23.06
N GLU A 665 8.22 7.92 -21.85
CA GLU A 665 7.52 7.76 -20.56
C GLU A 665 7.00 6.34 -20.31
N ASN A 666 7.58 5.34 -20.97
CA ASN A 666 7.15 3.93 -20.82
C ASN A 666 5.63 3.77 -21.01
N VAL A 667 5.08 4.28 -22.11
CA VAL A 667 3.68 4.11 -22.48
C VAL A 667 3.50 2.79 -23.22
N PHE A 668 2.65 1.93 -22.66
CA PHE A 668 2.32 0.60 -23.20
C PHE A 668 0.82 0.36 -23.23
N ILE A 669 0.37 -0.42 -24.21
CA ILE A 669 -0.99 -0.91 -24.34
C ILE A 669 -0.91 -2.43 -24.48
N THR A 670 -1.73 -3.15 -23.74
CA THR A 670 -1.82 -4.61 -23.84
C THR A 670 -3.25 -5.08 -23.58
N CYS A 671 -3.47 -6.38 -23.61
CA CYS A 671 -4.75 -6.95 -23.26
C CYS A 671 -4.56 -8.18 -22.37
N LEU A 672 -5.58 -8.49 -21.59
CA LEU A 672 -5.72 -9.75 -20.89
C LEU A 672 -6.70 -10.63 -21.70
N LEU A 673 -6.28 -11.85 -21.96
CA LEU A 673 -7.13 -12.84 -22.62
C LEU A 673 -7.72 -13.74 -21.53
N TYR A 674 -8.96 -13.45 -21.11
CA TYR A 674 -9.66 -14.35 -20.18
C TYR A 674 -10.07 -15.59 -20.96
N THR A 675 -9.45 -16.73 -20.69
CA THR A 675 -9.94 -18.01 -21.18
C THR A 675 -11.31 -18.27 -20.57
N SER A 676 -12.33 -18.53 -21.40
CA SER A 676 -13.63 -18.97 -20.91
C SER A 676 -13.42 -20.11 -19.90
N PRO A 677 -14.10 -20.11 -18.72
CA PRO A 677 -13.95 -21.19 -17.76
C PRO A 677 -14.18 -22.52 -18.44
N SER A 678 -13.24 -23.46 -18.24
CA SER A 678 -13.35 -24.80 -18.80
C SER A 678 -14.69 -25.41 -18.37
N PRO A 679 -15.39 -26.17 -19.23
CA PRO A 679 -16.60 -26.88 -18.84
C PRO A 679 -16.45 -27.81 -17.63
N ARG A 680 -15.24 -27.95 -17.10
CA ARG A 680 -14.93 -28.69 -15.87
C ARG A 680 -15.08 -27.87 -14.59
N ASP A 681 -15.12 -26.54 -14.70
CA ASP A 681 -15.21 -25.62 -13.54
C ASP A 681 -16.67 -25.31 -13.15
N THR A 682 -17.63 -25.87 -13.84
CA THR A 682 -19.09 -25.78 -13.58
C THR A 682 -19.66 -27.04 -12.91
N ARG A 683 -18.89 -27.70 -12.04
CA ARG A 683 -19.41 -28.82 -11.24
C ARG A 683 -19.19 -28.60 -9.76
#